data_98af1025b361c380cda91763ca2b13fb
#
_entry.id   98af1025b361c380cda91763ca2b13fb
#
_cell.length_a   1.000
_cell.length_b   1.000
_cell.length_c   1.000
_cell.angle_alpha   90.00
_cell.angle_beta   90.00
_cell.angle_gamma   90.00
#
_symmetry.space_group_name_H-M   'P 1'
#
loop_
_entity.id
_entity.type
_entity.pdbx_description
1 polymer ?
#
loop_
_entity_poly.entity_id
_entity_poly.type
_entity_poly.pdbx_seq_one_letter_code
_entity_poly.pdbx_strand_id
1 'polypeptide(L)'
;MCIRDRVAGAIQENFPKEVEAATSYCVWMSAPLYYGSVRFEANKVTADSLFFQTMGIDVLSGVPEKELMQKDVVFLSDRLARKMFDQENPIGKVISYNKEIELTVKGTYADIPENATVRPDAVISLPTVWSRGWGNYSWRGGDSWIAFIRFRPGADKSVVNARLNDLIKKYRPAEDQKVVGYTAFVKPIRDVYREEPDVKRMRNIMSILGIIILFIATLNYVLISISSLSYRAKAIGVHKCSGAGSGKILGMFLLETAIIILFALLLMGLILLNFRDFIEDTTAVELGALFSLDRLWVPLLTVAILFLIGGALPGRIFARIPVSQVFRRYTEGKKGWKRPLLFVQFAGVAFICGLMYVVMLQYYYVLNKDLGYNPKRVVVANTDFGNKENQDYALTFFRGLPYVESVSSADSHPVYSYSGTMIQDESGQSLFSSRFCEMMEDYPKMMGMVMKEGRMPRNENEVAINETYGEWMHWGTELLNRTVYNSGYVCKVVGVIKDFRIGNFTNPQAPFILMSTKNFGNCVHVRLKEPFAENLQKLNKVSADAFPDKTVDFRSMEQMIKESYNSIRVFSNATILAAVTMFFVMMMGLIGYTTDEVRHRSKEIAIRKVNGAEASGILEMLVKDVLYVAVAAVVIGVAASWYVNDMWMDMFAEHVPVSWAAYVLIAIVNLLVIVACVLWKSWRIANENPVNSLKSE
;
A
#
# COMPACT_ATOMS: atom_id res chain seq x y z
N MET A 1 5.33 -17.30 -4.65
CA MET A 1 6.05 -18.60 -4.59
C MET A 1 5.35 -19.55 -5.55
N CYS A 2 6.02 -19.86 -6.64
CA CYS A 2 5.41 -20.58 -7.75
C CYS A 2 5.68 -22.06 -7.57
N ILE A 3 4.65 -22.84 -7.35
CA ILE A 3 4.71 -24.29 -7.20
C ILE A 3 3.88 -24.91 -8.33
N ARG A 4 4.33 -26.04 -8.84
CA ARG A 4 3.66 -26.76 -9.92
C ARG A 4 2.37 -27.42 -9.42
N ASP A 5 1.41 -27.59 -10.31
CA ASP A 5 0.07 -28.09 -10.00
C ASP A 5 0.05 -29.46 -9.28
N ARG A 6 1.06 -30.31 -9.48
CA ARG A 6 1.18 -31.66 -8.85
C ARG A 6 1.73 -31.68 -7.44
N VAL A 7 2.34 -30.59 -6.95
CA VAL A 7 3.06 -30.60 -5.67
C VAL A 7 2.11 -30.83 -4.48
N ALA A 8 0.94 -30.23 -4.47
CA ALA A 8 -0.04 -30.44 -3.39
C ALA A 8 -0.49 -31.89 -3.30
N GLY A 9 -0.86 -32.51 -4.44
CA GLY A 9 -1.23 -33.93 -4.50
C GLY A 9 -0.09 -34.86 -4.04
N ALA A 10 1.13 -34.61 -4.52
CA ALA A 10 2.29 -35.41 -4.09
C ALA A 10 2.58 -35.29 -2.59
N ILE A 11 2.39 -34.09 -2.00
CA ILE A 11 2.55 -33.91 -0.55
C ILE A 11 1.48 -34.72 0.19
N GLN A 12 0.23 -34.66 -0.24
CA GLN A 12 -0.87 -35.38 0.38
C GLN A 12 -0.65 -36.90 0.33
N GLU A 13 -0.17 -37.45 -0.81
CA GLU A 13 0.11 -38.86 -1.00
C GLU A 13 1.29 -39.35 -0.16
N ASN A 14 2.35 -38.54 -0.02
CA ASN A 14 3.58 -38.98 0.65
C ASN A 14 3.62 -38.66 2.16
N PHE A 15 2.71 -37.80 2.66
CA PHE A 15 2.62 -37.42 4.09
C PHE A 15 1.20 -37.59 4.67
N PRO A 16 0.56 -38.79 4.51
CA PRO A 16 -0.85 -38.95 4.93
C PRO A 16 -1.06 -38.91 6.45
N LYS A 17 0.00 -39.06 7.24
CA LYS A 17 -0.06 -38.97 8.71
C LYS A 17 -0.04 -37.53 9.18
N GLU A 18 0.68 -36.66 8.49
CA GLU A 18 0.87 -35.24 8.83
C GLU A 18 -0.17 -34.34 8.15
N VAL A 19 -0.53 -34.67 6.91
CA VAL A 19 -1.38 -33.88 6.05
C VAL A 19 -2.82 -34.39 6.04
N GLU A 20 -3.77 -33.52 6.32
CA GLU A 20 -5.21 -33.79 6.25
C GLU A 20 -5.74 -33.58 4.83
N ALA A 21 -5.41 -32.45 4.23
CA ALA A 21 -5.78 -32.09 2.87
C ALA A 21 -4.71 -31.18 2.26
N ALA A 22 -4.56 -31.24 0.94
CA ALA A 22 -3.72 -30.32 0.21
C ALA A 22 -4.41 -29.94 -1.11
N THR A 23 -4.25 -28.68 -1.51
CA THR A 23 -4.86 -28.12 -2.71
C THR A 23 -3.87 -27.27 -3.50
N SER A 24 -4.06 -27.25 -4.81
CA SER A 24 -3.39 -26.29 -5.70
C SER A 24 -4.42 -25.39 -6.35
N TYR A 25 -4.12 -24.08 -6.41
CA TYR A 25 -4.96 -23.16 -7.15
C TYR A 25 -4.12 -22.23 -8.04
N CYS A 26 -4.76 -21.64 -9.05
CA CYS A 26 -4.17 -20.60 -9.87
C CYS A 26 -5.15 -19.45 -10.14
N VAL A 27 -4.61 -18.29 -10.54
CA VAL A 27 -5.36 -17.04 -10.77
C VAL A 27 -5.40 -16.64 -12.25
N TRP A 28 -5.25 -17.57 -13.17
CA TRP A 28 -5.17 -17.27 -14.61
C TRP A 28 -6.46 -16.71 -15.20
N MET A 29 -7.62 -17.07 -14.64
CA MET A 29 -8.91 -16.64 -15.13
C MET A 29 -9.24 -15.23 -14.63
N SER A 30 -8.73 -14.19 -15.28
CA SER A 30 -8.90 -12.79 -14.87
C SER A 30 -10.09 -12.08 -15.56
N ALA A 31 -10.61 -12.60 -16.69
CA ALA A 31 -11.70 -11.98 -17.42
C ALA A 31 -13.02 -11.96 -16.63
N PRO A 32 -13.97 -11.03 -16.92
CA PRO A 32 -15.22 -10.90 -16.17
C PRO A 32 -16.16 -12.09 -16.33
N LEU A 33 -17.08 -12.23 -15.37
CA LEU A 33 -18.21 -13.15 -15.42
C LEU A 33 -19.44 -12.43 -15.97
N TYR A 34 -20.33 -13.16 -16.65
CA TYR A 34 -21.57 -12.63 -17.16
C TYR A 34 -22.77 -13.52 -16.76
N TYR A 35 -23.87 -12.87 -16.43
CA TYR A 35 -25.16 -13.51 -16.35
C TYR A 35 -26.13 -12.80 -17.30
N GLY A 36 -26.53 -13.47 -18.37
CA GLY A 36 -27.14 -12.83 -19.51
C GLY A 36 -26.21 -11.77 -20.12
N SER A 37 -26.67 -10.54 -20.24
CA SER A 37 -25.89 -9.40 -20.74
C SER A 37 -25.14 -8.62 -19.64
N VAL A 38 -25.40 -8.93 -18.37
CA VAL A 38 -24.84 -8.17 -17.25
C VAL A 38 -23.44 -8.66 -16.90
N ARG A 39 -22.49 -7.73 -16.85
CA ARG A 39 -21.07 -7.96 -16.50
C ARG A 39 -20.84 -7.87 -15.00
N PHE A 40 -20.06 -8.81 -14.46
CA PHE A 40 -19.66 -8.86 -13.06
C PHE A 40 -18.13 -8.98 -12.95
N GLU A 41 -17.53 -7.98 -12.32
CA GLU A 41 -16.14 -8.10 -11.89
C GLU A 41 -16.08 -8.94 -10.62
N ALA A 42 -15.21 -9.92 -10.60
CA ALA A 42 -15.05 -10.85 -9.49
C ALA A 42 -13.60 -11.37 -9.42
N ASN A 43 -13.09 -11.58 -8.24
CA ASN A 43 -11.84 -12.29 -8.04
C ASN A 43 -12.09 -13.78 -8.21
N LYS A 44 -11.40 -14.41 -9.15
CA LYS A 44 -11.60 -15.81 -9.47
C LYS A 44 -10.33 -16.59 -9.23
N VAL A 45 -10.49 -17.82 -8.75
CA VAL A 45 -9.42 -18.81 -8.71
C VAL A 45 -9.90 -20.07 -9.40
N THR A 46 -8.96 -20.80 -9.98
CA THR A 46 -9.19 -22.16 -10.44
C THR A 46 -8.56 -23.11 -9.44
N ALA A 47 -9.34 -24.02 -8.90
CA ALA A 47 -8.87 -24.92 -7.84
C ALA A 47 -9.42 -26.34 -7.99
N ASP A 48 -8.78 -27.27 -7.28
CA ASP A 48 -9.20 -28.66 -7.18
C ASP A 48 -10.35 -28.86 -6.15
N SER A 49 -10.83 -30.08 -6.04
CA SER A 49 -11.94 -30.48 -5.19
C SER A 49 -11.67 -30.32 -3.68
N LEU A 50 -10.41 -30.26 -3.25
CA LEU A 50 -10.02 -30.15 -1.84
C LEU A 50 -9.81 -28.70 -1.39
N PHE A 51 -10.03 -27.72 -2.26
CA PHE A 51 -9.79 -26.31 -1.97
C PHE A 51 -10.52 -25.84 -0.71
N PHE A 52 -11.82 -26.03 -0.62
CA PHE A 52 -12.63 -25.57 0.51
C PHE A 52 -12.24 -26.25 1.82
N GLN A 53 -12.01 -27.56 1.79
CA GLN A 53 -11.54 -28.32 2.94
C GLN A 53 -10.17 -27.84 3.42
N THR A 54 -9.21 -27.66 2.50
CA THR A 54 -7.85 -27.23 2.83
C THR A 54 -7.84 -25.83 3.41
N MET A 55 -8.60 -24.91 2.81
CA MET A 55 -8.66 -23.51 3.24
C MET A 55 -9.55 -23.28 4.48
N GLY A 56 -10.41 -24.23 4.83
CA GLY A 56 -11.36 -24.11 5.93
C GLY A 56 -12.48 -23.10 5.64
N ILE A 57 -12.93 -23.05 4.39
CA ILE A 57 -14.02 -22.17 3.95
C ILE A 57 -15.34 -22.93 4.07
N ASP A 58 -16.32 -22.33 4.74
CA ASP A 58 -17.64 -22.95 4.96
C ASP A 58 -18.44 -22.93 3.66
N VAL A 59 -18.82 -24.11 3.18
CA VAL A 59 -19.69 -24.30 2.00
C VAL A 59 -21.13 -24.23 2.46
N LEU A 60 -21.90 -23.33 1.85
CA LEU A 60 -23.33 -23.11 2.18
C LEU A 60 -24.24 -24.03 1.38
N SER A 61 -23.84 -24.36 0.14
CA SER A 61 -24.58 -25.30 -0.72
C SER A 61 -23.66 -25.97 -1.72
N GLY A 62 -24.03 -27.18 -2.17
CA GLY A 62 -23.24 -28.00 -3.08
C GLY A 62 -22.25 -28.92 -2.35
N VAL A 63 -21.56 -29.78 -3.11
CA VAL A 63 -20.59 -30.76 -2.62
C VAL A 63 -19.29 -30.58 -3.42
N PRO A 64 -18.34 -29.70 -2.96
CA PRO A 64 -17.14 -29.35 -3.73
C PRO A 64 -16.29 -30.56 -4.10
N GLU A 65 -16.16 -31.54 -3.20
CA GLU A 65 -15.34 -32.74 -3.41
C GLU A 65 -15.77 -33.54 -4.63
N LYS A 66 -17.05 -33.46 -4.99
CA LYS A 66 -17.62 -34.17 -6.15
C LYS A 66 -17.75 -33.23 -7.35
N GLU A 67 -18.27 -32.04 -7.15
CA GLU A 67 -18.66 -31.13 -8.23
C GLU A 67 -17.42 -30.48 -8.89
N LEU A 68 -16.40 -30.10 -8.13
CA LEU A 68 -15.17 -29.50 -8.68
C LEU A 68 -14.27 -30.51 -9.43
N MET A 69 -14.60 -31.79 -9.38
CA MET A 69 -13.96 -32.78 -10.26
C MET A 69 -14.51 -32.77 -11.70
N GLN A 70 -15.64 -32.07 -11.92
CA GLN A 70 -16.26 -31.92 -13.22
C GLN A 70 -15.75 -30.65 -13.91
N LYS A 71 -15.74 -30.66 -15.23
CA LYS A 71 -15.44 -29.45 -16.04
C LYS A 71 -16.63 -28.49 -16.05
N ASP A 72 -16.33 -27.23 -16.28
CA ASP A 72 -17.31 -26.16 -16.50
C ASP A 72 -18.25 -25.94 -15.28
N VAL A 73 -17.67 -26.08 -14.09
CA VAL A 73 -18.35 -25.87 -12.81
C VAL A 73 -17.76 -24.68 -12.06
N VAL A 74 -18.63 -23.95 -11.38
CA VAL A 74 -18.24 -22.83 -10.52
C VAL A 74 -18.98 -22.84 -9.19
N PHE A 75 -18.26 -22.48 -8.12
CA PHE A 75 -18.78 -22.13 -6.81
C PHE A 75 -18.68 -20.62 -6.62
N LEU A 76 -19.70 -19.96 -6.08
CA LEU A 76 -19.76 -18.52 -5.88
C LEU A 76 -19.76 -18.17 -4.40
N SER A 77 -19.12 -17.07 -4.02
CA SER A 77 -19.33 -16.48 -2.70
C SER A 77 -20.79 -16.04 -2.52
N ASP A 78 -21.31 -16.04 -1.31
CA ASP A 78 -22.68 -15.65 -0.99
C ASP A 78 -22.96 -14.23 -1.52
N ARG A 79 -22.01 -13.31 -1.34
CA ARG A 79 -22.07 -11.93 -1.84
C ARG A 79 -22.20 -11.87 -3.35
N LEU A 80 -21.38 -12.62 -4.09
CA LEU A 80 -21.44 -12.60 -5.56
C LEU A 80 -22.71 -13.27 -6.06
N ALA A 81 -23.11 -14.37 -5.44
CA ALA A 81 -24.36 -15.05 -5.79
C ALA A 81 -25.58 -14.14 -5.62
N ARG A 82 -25.68 -13.43 -4.50
CA ARG A 82 -26.74 -12.42 -4.28
C ARG A 82 -26.66 -11.26 -5.26
N LYS A 83 -25.47 -10.79 -5.59
CA LYS A 83 -25.28 -9.71 -6.56
C LYS A 83 -25.71 -10.10 -7.97
N MET A 84 -25.54 -11.38 -8.35
CA MET A 84 -25.89 -11.90 -9.68
C MET A 84 -27.35 -12.31 -9.81
N PHE A 85 -27.94 -12.89 -8.76
CA PHE A 85 -29.22 -13.58 -8.82
C PHE A 85 -30.25 -13.03 -7.82
N ASP A 86 -29.88 -12.00 -7.05
CA ASP A 86 -30.71 -11.42 -5.99
C ASP A 86 -31.12 -12.49 -4.97
N GLN A 87 -32.39 -12.81 -4.85
CA GLN A 87 -32.93 -13.81 -3.92
C GLN A 87 -33.19 -15.18 -4.60
N GLU A 88 -32.91 -15.31 -5.88
CA GLU A 88 -33.14 -16.55 -6.60
C GLU A 88 -32.07 -17.60 -6.27
N ASN A 89 -32.47 -18.88 -6.29
CA ASN A 89 -31.51 -19.98 -6.07
C ASN A 89 -30.48 -19.99 -7.21
N PRO A 90 -29.16 -19.81 -6.90
CA PRO A 90 -28.11 -19.81 -7.92
C PRO A 90 -27.78 -21.20 -8.49
N ILE A 91 -28.13 -22.28 -7.77
CA ILE A 91 -27.74 -23.65 -8.15
C ILE A 91 -28.38 -24.07 -9.46
N GLY A 92 -27.55 -24.58 -10.38
CA GLY A 92 -27.96 -25.02 -11.71
C GLY A 92 -28.05 -23.89 -12.74
N LYS A 93 -27.93 -22.63 -12.35
CA LYS A 93 -27.86 -21.53 -13.32
C LYS A 93 -26.53 -21.55 -14.06
N VAL A 94 -26.57 -21.08 -15.31
CA VAL A 94 -25.41 -20.96 -16.17
C VAL A 94 -24.98 -19.50 -16.24
N ILE A 95 -23.69 -19.29 -15.96
CA ILE A 95 -23.01 -18.01 -16.15
C ILE A 95 -21.91 -18.17 -17.18
N SER A 96 -21.46 -17.12 -17.83
CA SER A 96 -20.36 -17.22 -18.76
C SER A 96 -19.11 -16.49 -18.25
N TYR A 97 -17.94 -17.11 -18.44
CA TYR A 97 -16.64 -16.50 -18.28
C TYR A 97 -16.19 -15.94 -19.62
N ASN A 98 -15.89 -14.67 -19.68
CA ASN A 98 -15.41 -13.95 -20.88
C ASN A 98 -16.36 -14.05 -22.09
N LYS A 99 -17.64 -14.38 -21.89
CA LYS A 99 -18.62 -14.73 -22.95
C LYS A 99 -18.24 -15.98 -23.78
N GLU A 100 -17.21 -16.70 -23.43
CA GLU A 100 -16.66 -17.83 -24.18
C GLU A 100 -16.91 -19.17 -23.49
N ILE A 101 -16.91 -19.19 -22.15
CA ILE A 101 -17.03 -20.42 -21.38
C ILE A 101 -18.28 -20.38 -20.54
N GLU A 102 -19.17 -21.29 -20.79
CA GLU A 102 -20.34 -21.50 -19.94
C GLU A 102 -19.95 -22.29 -18.68
N LEU A 103 -20.29 -21.75 -17.53
CA LEU A 103 -20.02 -22.33 -16.21
C LEU A 103 -21.34 -22.56 -15.50
N THR A 104 -21.56 -23.79 -15.04
CA THR A 104 -22.73 -24.12 -14.22
C THR A 104 -22.44 -23.86 -12.76
N VAL A 105 -23.27 -23.07 -12.10
CA VAL A 105 -23.19 -22.85 -10.65
C VAL A 105 -23.62 -24.12 -9.91
N LYS A 106 -22.73 -24.75 -9.17
CA LYS A 106 -22.98 -25.98 -8.43
C LYS A 106 -23.00 -25.80 -6.93
N GLY A 107 -22.54 -24.65 -6.43
CA GLY A 107 -22.55 -24.37 -5.02
C GLY A 107 -22.28 -22.92 -4.68
N THR A 108 -22.49 -22.60 -3.41
CA THR A 108 -22.14 -21.33 -2.80
C THR A 108 -21.37 -21.53 -1.49
N TYR A 109 -20.58 -20.54 -1.11
CA TYR A 109 -19.76 -20.58 0.10
C TYR A 109 -19.82 -19.25 0.83
N ALA A 110 -19.51 -19.27 2.13
CA ALA A 110 -19.50 -18.10 3.00
C ALA A 110 -18.46 -17.06 2.53
N ASP A 111 -18.81 -15.78 2.68
CA ASP A 111 -17.90 -14.70 2.30
C ASP A 111 -16.62 -14.75 3.12
N ILE A 112 -15.50 -14.64 2.41
CA ILE A 112 -14.19 -14.62 3.02
C ILE A 112 -13.90 -13.20 3.51
N PRO A 113 -13.35 -13.03 4.73
CA PRO A 113 -13.05 -11.72 5.28
C PRO A 113 -12.11 -10.89 4.39
N GLU A 114 -12.32 -9.58 4.35
CA GLU A 114 -11.56 -8.66 3.47
C GLU A 114 -10.06 -8.60 3.73
N ASN A 115 -9.63 -8.96 4.93
CA ASN A 115 -8.22 -9.05 5.32
C ASN A 115 -7.55 -10.38 4.97
N ALA A 116 -8.24 -11.29 4.26
CA ALA A 116 -7.63 -12.52 3.77
C ALA A 116 -6.84 -12.29 2.49
N THR A 117 -5.65 -12.87 2.40
CA THR A 117 -4.78 -12.79 1.21
C THR A 117 -5.39 -13.55 0.02
N VAL A 118 -6.06 -14.66 0.29
CA VAL A 118 -6.77 -15.48 -0.70
C VAL A 118 -8.26 -15.27 -0.49
N ARG A 119 -8.87 -14.48 -1.37
CA ARG A 119 -10.28 -14.09 -1.28
C ARG A 119 -10.93 -14.15 -2.65
N PRO A 120 -11.17 -15.36 -3.19
CA PRO A 120 -11.96 -15.48 -4.39
C PRO A 120 -13.43 -15.14 -4.13
N ASP A 121 -14.07 -14.54 -5.12
CA ASP A 121 -15.52 -14.39 -5.21
C ASP A 121 -16.13 -15.59 -5.97
N ALA A 122 -15.33 -16.25 -6.81
CA ALA A 122 -15.70 -17.44 -7.53
C ALA A 122 -14.54 -18.46 -7.57
N VAL A 123 -14.87 -19.74 -7.40
CA VAL A 123 -13.96 -20.87 -7.53
C VAL A 123 -14.39 -21.71 -8.70
N ILE A 124 -13.57 -21.73 -9.76
CA ILE A 124 -13.83 -22.48 -10.99
C ILE A 124 -13.10 -23.82 -10.91
N SER A 125 -13.72 -24.88 -11.38
CA SER A 125 -13.14 -26.21 -11.33
C SER A 125 -11.86 -26.31 -12.19
N LEU A 126 -10.82 -26.93 -11.64
CA LEU A 126 -9.53 -27.12 -12.28
C LEU A 126 -9.63 -27.94 -13.60
N PRO A 127 -10.47 -28.98 -13.74
CA PRO A 127 -10.71 -29.66 -15.00
C PRO A 127 -11.18 -28.76 -16.15
N THR A 128 -11.81 -27.62 -15.85
CA THR A 128 -12.17 -26.58 -16.84
C THR A 128 -10.95 -26.04 -17.58
N VAL A 129 -9.87 -25.77 -16.87
CA VAL A 129 -8.61 -25.27 -17.44
C VAL A 129 -7.90 -26.35 -18.24
N TRP A 130 -7.82 -27.55 -17.67
CA TRP A 130 -7.14 -28.68 -18.34
C TRP A 130 -7.83 -29.11 -19.64
N SER A 131 -9.16 -29.15 -19.65
CA SER A 131 -9.92 -29.55 -20.85
C SER A 131 -9.72 -28.62 -22.05
N ARG A 132 -9.19 -27.39 -21.78
CA ARG A 132 -8.89 -26.39 -22.81
C ARG A 132 -7.40 -26.28 -23.14
N GLY A 133 -6.57 -27.13 -22.53
CA GLY A 133 -5.12 -27.10 -22.75
C GLY A 133 -4.41 -25.88 -22.17
N TRP A 134 -5.08 -25.11 -21.28
CA TRP A 134 -4.50 -23.91 -20.67
C TRP A 134 -3.55 -24.20 -19.53
N GLY A 135 -3.39 -25.45 -19.16
CA GLY A 135 -2.42 -25.90 -18.16
C GLY A 135 -2.09 -27.37 -18.37
N ASN A 136 -0.86 -27.72 -18.09
CA ASN A 136 -0.42 -29.10 -18.12
C ASN A 136 -0.27 -29.62 -16.70
N TYR A 137 -1.02 -30.65 -16.31
CA TYR A 137 -0.82 -31.37 -15.05
C TYR A 137 0.53 -32.07 -15.06
N SER A 138 1.57 -31.31 -14.76
CA SER A 138 2.96 -31.66 -15.02
C SER A 138 3.90 -31.21 -13.90
N TRP A 139 5.09 -31.80 -13.86
CA TRP A 139 6.21 -31.34 -13.06
C TRP A 139 7.09 -30.28 -13.80
N ARG A 140 6.79 -29.97 -15.04
CA ARG A 140 7.50 -28.97 -15.88
C ARG A 140 6.64 -27.74 -16.09
N GLY A 141 7.26 -26.56 -16.03
CA GLY A 141 6.58 -25.27 -16.24
C GLY A 141 5.70 -24.84 -15.06
N GLY A 142 4.94 -23.77 -15.21
CA GLY A 142 3.87 -23.40 -14.30
C GLY A 142 4.31 -22.63 -13.05
N ASP A 143 4.69 -21.36 -13.25
CA ASP A 143 5.07 -20.45 -12.16
C ASP A 143 3.87 -19.81 -11.45
N SER A 144 2.65 -20.09 -11.90
CA SER A 144 1.42 -19.44 -11.42
C SER A 144 0.62 -20.29 -10.43
N TRP A 145 1.09 -21.47 -10.07
CA TRP A 145 0.40 -22.38 -9.15
C TRP A 145 0.86 -22.15 -7.71
N ILE A 146 -0.09 -22.10 -6.80
CA ILE A 146 0.14 -21.99 -5.37
C ILE A 146 -0.45 -23.22 -4.69
N ALA A 147 0.35 -23.91 -3.86
CA ALA A 147 -0.09 -25.06 -3.08
C ALA A 147 -0.33 -24.68 -1.62
N PHE A 148 -1.44 -25.12 -1.06
CA PHE A 148 -1.76 -25.05 0.36
C PHE A 148 -1.90 -26.44 0.95
N ILE A 149 -1.54 -26.54 2.22
CA ILE A 149 -1.53 -27.77 2.98
C ILE A 149 -2.26 -27.55 4.30
N ARG A 150 -3.22 -28.39 4.62
CA ARG A 150 -3.84 -28.48 5.93
C ARG A 150 -3.21 -29.61 6.71
N PHE A 151 -2.57 -29.27 7.81
CA PHE A 151 -1.99 -30.25 8.69
C PHE A 151 -3.05 -30.85 9.62
N ARG A 152 -2.88 -32.13 9.96
CA ARG A 152 -3.67 -32.76 11.03
C ARG A 152 -3.36 -32.10 12.38
N PRO A 153 -4.33 -32.03 13.31
CA PRO A 153 -4.08 -31.53 14.66
C PRO A 153 -2.88 -32.24 15.32
N GLY A 154 -1.92 -31.43 15.81
CA GLY A 154 -0.69 -31.95 16.46
C GLY A 154 0.41 -32.43 15.53
N ALA A 155 0.24 -32.40 14.21
CA ALA A 155 1.28 -32.78 13.27
C ALA A 155 2.45 -31.76 13.24
N ASP A 156 3.67 -32.28 13.17
CA ASP A 156 4.87 -31.45 13.09
C ASP A 156 5.23 -31.13 11.62
N LYS A 157 5.16 -29.86 11.27
CA LYS A 157 5.54 -29.35 9.94
C LYS A 157 7.02 -29.58 9.60
N SER A 158 7.88 -29.78 10.60
CA SER A 158 9.31 -30.02 10.39
C SER A 158 9.56 -31.32 9.64
N VAL A 159 8.72 -32.34 9.84
CA VAL A 159 8.78 -33.65 9.15
C VAL A 159 8.58 -33.46 7.65
N VAL A 160 7.58 -32.64 7.27
CA VAL A 160 7.32 -32.33 5.85
C VAL A 160 8.47 -31.51 5.27
N ASN A 161 8.92 -30.47 5.96
CA ASN A 161 10.03 -29.64 5.48
C ASN A 161 11.33 -30.40 5.27
N ALA A 162 11.66 -31.33 6.15
CA ALA A 162 12.89 -32.13 6.05
C ALA A 162 12.94 -33.01 4.78
N ARG A 163 11.77 -33.44 4.29
CA ARG A 163 11.68 -34.41 3.16
C ARG A 163 11.09 -33.78 1.89
N LEU A 164 10.59 -32.53 1.95
CA LEU A 164 9.90 -31.90 0.83
C LEU A 164 10.79 -31.73 -0.40
N ASN A 165 12.04 -31.30 -0.19
CA ASN A 165 12.97 -31.11 -1.29
C ASN A 165 13.38 -32.42 -1.96
N ASP A 166 13.52 -33.52 -1.20
CA ASP A 166 13.80 -34.85 -1.74
C ASP A 166 12.59 -35.39 -2.49
N LEU A 167 11.38 -35.17 -1.98
CA LEU A 167 10.14 -35.49 -2.67
C LEU A 167 10.05 -34.79 -4.04
N ILE A 168 10.32 -33.48 -4.08
CA ILE A 168 10.32 -32.73 -5.33
C ILE A 168 11.38 -33.26 -6.30
N LYS A 169 12.59 -33.52 -5.82
CA LYS A 169 13.67 -34.14 -6.64
C LYS A 169 13.26 -35.48 -7.23
N LYS A 170 12.55 -36.31 -6.46
CA LYS A 170 12.09 -37.64 -6.92
C LYS A 170 11.18 -37.56 -8.16
N TYR A 171 10.29 -36.57 -8.20
CA TYR A 171 9.29 -36.45 -9.27
C TYR A 171 9.75 -35.55 -10.43
N ARG A 172 10.83 -34.81 -10.23
CA ARG A 172 11.34 -33.90 -11.23
C ARG A 172 12.36 -34.57 -12.15
N PRO A 173 12.30 -34.37 -13.48
CA PRO A 173 13.31 -34.89 -14.39
C PRO A 173 14.73 -34.45 -13.98
N ALA A 174 15.68 -35.38 -14.06
CA ALA A 174 17.07 -35.14 -13.66
C ALA A 174 17.72 -34.00 -14.49
N GLU A 175 17.30 -33.82 -15.74
CA GLU A 175 17.73 -32.73 -16.63
C GLU A 175 17.30 -31.38 -16.11
N ASP A 176 16.05 -31.23 -15.64
CA ASP A 176 15.53 -29.98 -15.10
C ASP A 176 16.20 -29.60 -13.77
N GLN A 177 16.70 -30.58 -13.00
CA GLN A 177 17.40 -30.30 -11.74
C GLN A 177 18.79 -29.68 -11.96
N LYS A 178 19.42 -29.93 -13.10
CA LYS A 178 20.70 -29.30 -13.48
C LYS A 178 20.51 -27.84 -13.88
N VAL A 179 19.34 -27.52 -14.41
CA VAL A 179 19.04 -26.21 -14.99
C VAL A 179 18.58 -25.18 -13.95
N VAL A 180 17.76 -25.61 -12.99
CA VAL A 180 17.18 -24.73 -11.95
C VAL A 180 17.27 -25.38 -10.58
N GLY A 181 18.02 -24.78 -9.65
CA GLY A 181 17.99 -25.14 -8.24
C GLY A 181 16.63 -24.81 -7.63
N TYR A 182 15.99 -25.81 -7.01
CA TYR A 182 14.67 -25.64 -6.40
C TYR A 182 14.75 -25.92 -4.91
N THR A 183 14.32 -24.97 -4.09
CA THR A 183 14.18 -25.17 -2.66
C THR A 183 12.75 -24.82 -2.26
N ALA A 184 12.04 -25.78 -1.69
CA ALA A 184 10.69 -25.59 -1.20
C ALA A 184 10.64 -25.77 0.32
N PHE A 185 9.78 -25.01 0.97
CA PHE A 185 9.53 -25.08 2.40
C PHE A 185 8.08 -24.71 2.69
N VAL A 186 7.54 -25.27 3.77
CA VAL A 186 6.18 -24.98 4.24
C VAL A 186 6.24 -23.84 5.26
N LYS A 187 5.39 -22.82 5.05
CA LYS A 187 5.26 -21.66 5.93
C LYS A 187 3.80 -21.48 6.33
N PRO A 188 3.49 -21.14 7.59
CA PRO A 188 2.11 -20.83 7.98
C PRO A 188 1.51 -19.73 7.09
N ILE A 189 0.28 -19.93 6.62
CA ILE A 189 -0.37 -19.01 5.67
C ILE A 189 -0.42 -17.56 6.21
N ARG A 190 -0.70 -17.41 7.51
CA ARG A 190 -0.74 -16.08 8.18
C ARG A 190 0.61 -15.36 8.17
N ASP A 191 1.73 -16.13 8.09
CA ASP A 191 3.08 -15.58 8.16
C ASP A 191 3.63 -15.25 6.77
N VAL A 192 3.06 -15.82 5.70
CA VAL A 192 3.48 -15.59 4.31
C VAL A 192 3.43 -14.08 4.01
N TYR A 193 2.27 -13.45 4.24
CA TYR A 193 2.10 -12.02 4.00
C TYR A 193 2.81 -11.16 5.07
N ARG A 194 2.69 -11.55 6.34
CA ARG A 194 3.22 -10.75 7.48
C ARG A 194 4.74 -10.64 7.51
N GLU A 195 5.44 -11.66 7.00
CA GLU A 195 6.90 -11.72 6.99
C GLU A 195 7.50 -11.30 5.66
N GLU A 196 6.69 -10.94 4.69
CA GLU A 196 7.18 -10.31 3.47
C GLU A 196 7.94 -9.03 3.84
N PRO A 197 9.19 -8.86 3.37
CA PRO A 197 10.06 -7.76 3.83
C PRO A 197 9.41 -6.39 3.71
N ASP A 198 8.75 -6.12 2.60
CA ASP A 198 8.11 -4.82 2.33
C ASP A 198 6.88 -4.59 3.21
N VAL A 199 6.04 -5.62 3.40
CA VAL A 199 4.88 -5.55 4.29
C VAL A 199 5.30 -5.34 5.73
N LYS A 200 6.34 -6.06 6.19
CA LYS A 200 6.89 -5.90 7.54
C LYS A 200 7.46 -4.51 7.77
N ARG A 201 8.20 -3.98 6.79
CA ARG A 201 8.80 -2.64 6.83
C ARG A 201 7.70 -1.56 6.88
N MET A 202 6.73 -1.62 5.97
CA MET A 202 5.61 -0.68 5.93
C MET A 202 4.77 -0.72 7.22
N ARG A 203 4.45 -1.90 7.73
CA ARG A 203 3.75 -2.06 9.01
C ARG A 203 4.51 -1.41 10.16
N ASN A 204 5.82 -1.61 10.24
CA ASN A 204 6.63 -1.03 11.30
C ASN A 204 6.65 0.50 11.22
N ILE A 205 6.84 1.08 10.03
CA ILE A 205 6.81 2.53 9.82
C ILE A 205 5.46 3.12 10.21
N MET A 206 4.35 2.51 9.76
CA MET A 206 3.00 2.96 10.10
C MET A 206 2.70 2.84 11.60
N SER A 207 3.19 1.78 12.25
CA SER A 207 3.03 1.61 13.70
C SER A 207 3.79 2.68 14.48
N ILE A 208 5.03 2.99 14.09
CA ILE A 208 5.83 4.06 14.69
C ILE A 208 5.12 5.40 14.52
N LEU A 209 4.62 5.70 13.31
CA LEU A 209 3.89 6.93 13.01
C LEU A 209 2.64 7.07 13.90
N GLY A 210 1.82 6.02 13.99
CA GLY A 210 0.63 6.00 14.85
C GLY A 210 0.94 6.19 16.34
N ILE A 211 1.98 5.54 16.85
CA ILE A 211 2.45 5.68 18.24
C ILE A 211 2.91 7.11 18.50
N ILE A 212 3.69 7.72 17.59
CA ILE A 212 4.17 9.10 17.73
C ILE A 212 2.99 10.07 17.78
N ILE A 213 2.01 9.94 16.88
CA ILE A 213 0.82 10.81 16.85
C ILE A 213 0.04 10.69 18.17
N LEU A 214 -0.25 9.47 18.60
CA LEU A 214 -0.99 9.20 19.84
C LEU A 214 -0.25 9.78 21.05
N PHE A 215 1.07 9.55 21.12
CA PHE A 215 1.90 10.04 22.22
C PHE A 215 1.89 11.56 22.30
N ILE A 216 2.10 12.25 21.16
CA ILE A 216 2.14 13.72 21.11
C ILE A 216 0.77 14.32 21.38
N ALA A 217 -0.32 13.73 20.85
CA ALA A 217 -1.68 14.18 21.16
C ALA A 217 -1.99 14.07 22.66
N THR A 218 -1.57 12.97 23.28
CA THR A 218 -1.70 12.75 24.73
C THR A 218 -0.91 13.77 25.54
N LEU A 219 0.37 13.98 25.16
CA LEU A 219 1.22 14.98 25.83
C LEU A 219 0.68 16.40 25.69
N ASN A 220 0.11 16.74 24.53
CA ASN A 220 -0.50 18.04 24.31
C ASN A 220 -1.70 18.26 25.25
N TYR A 221 -2.57 17.27 25.40
CA TYR A 221 -3.67 17.33 26.37
C TYR A 221 -3.15 17.52 27.80
N VAL A 222 -2.12 16.77 28.20
CA VAL A 222 -1.47 16.91 29.50
C VAL A 222 -0.90 18.31 29.68
N LEU A 223 -0.22 18.85 28.67
CA LEU A 223 0.35 20.21 28.69
C LEU A 223 -0.73 21.26 28.92
N ILE A 224 -1.83 21.21 28.15
CA ILE A 224 -2.94 22.16 28.27
C ILE A 224 -3.62 22.02 29.64
N SER A 225 -3.86 20.78 30.08
CA SER A 225 -4.49 20.50 31.38
C SER A 225 -3.66 21.09 32.54
N ILE A 226 -2.36 20.88 32.54
CA ILE A 226 -1.47 21.38 33.59
C ILE A 226 -1.26 22.91 33.46
N SER A 227 -1.20 23.47 32.25
CA SER A 227 -1.16 24.92 32.04
C SER A 227 -2.39 25.64 32.61
N SER A 228 -3.53 24.94 32.74
CA SER A 228 -4.73 25.48 33.38
C SER A 228 -4.65 25.47 34.91
N LEU A 229 -3.58 24.91 35.51
CA LEU A 229 -3.40 24.77 36.95
C LEU A 229 -3.51 26.10 37.72
N SER A 230 -2.86 27.13 37.22
CA SER A 230 -2.88 28.47 37.83
C SER A 230 -4.27 29.01 38.04
N TYR A 231 -5.21 28.68 37.14
CA TYR A 231 -6.61 29.09 37.23
C TYR A 231 -7.41 28.24 38.23
N ARG A 232 -7.14 26.96 38.26
CA ARG A 232 -7.92 25.97 39.01
C ARG A 232 -7.44 25.83 40.45
N ALA A 233 -6.22 26.28 40.73
CA ALA A 233 -5.63 26.15 42.06
C ALA A 233 -6.51 26.76 43.14
N LYS A 234 -7.08 27.98 42.95
CA LYS A 234 -8.00 28.61 43.92
C LYS A 234 -9.25 27.78 44.17
N ALA A 235 -9.89 27.28 43.09
CA ALA A 235 -11.10 26.42 43.23
C ALA A 235 -10.79 25.12 43.95
N ILE A 236 -9.65 24.47 43.61
CA ILE A 236 -9.20 23.25 44.30
C ILE A 236 -8.92 23.53 45.79
N GLY A 237 -8.33 24.67 46.10
CA GLY A 237 -8.10 25.10 47.48
C GLY A 237 -9.39 25.25 48.27
N VAL A 238 -10.40 25.90 47.69
CA VAL A 238 -11.73 26.02 48.30
C VAL A 238 -12.34 24.66 48.54
N HIS A 239 -12.33 23.78 47.55
CA HIS A 239 -12.84 22.41 47.73
C HIS A 239 -12.11 21.64 48.85
N LYS A 240 -10.80 21.78 48.96
CA LYS A 240 -10.01 21.14 50.03
C LYS A 240 -10.31 21.73 51.39
N CYS A 241 -10.46 23.05 51.49
CA CYS A 241 -10.88 23.71 52.74
C CYS A 241 -12.29 23.29 53.16
N SER A 242 -13.16 22.99 52.19
CA SER A 242 -14.49 22.44 52.42
C SER A 242 -14.52 20.92 52.70
N GLY A 243 -13.34 20.30 52.95
CA GLY A 243 -13.24 18.89 53.34
C GLY A 243 -13.10 17.91 52.16
N ALA A 244 -12.89 18.36 50.95
CA ALA A 244 -12.68 17.46 49.82
C ALA A 244 -11.31 16.76 49.91
N GLY A 245 -11.30 15.43 50.07
CA GLY A 245 -10.09 14.62 50.00
C GLY A 245 -9.54 14.52 48.61
N SER A 246 -8.23 14.11 48.50
CA SER A 246 -7.53 13.96 47.24
C SER A 246 -8.23 13.06 46.22
N GLY A 247 -8.98 12.03 46.67
CA GLY A 247 -9.77 11.16 45.81
C GLY A 247 -10.94 11.87 45.13
N LYS A 248 -11.63 12.77 45.83
CA LYS A 248 -12.73 13.58 45.25
C LYS A 248 -12.21 14.53 44.18
N ILE A 249 -11.03 15.15 44.40
CA ILE A 249 -10.38 16.02 43.41
C ILE A 249 -9.97 15.22 42.19
N LEU A 250 -9.33 14.06 42.36
CA LEU A 250 -8.99 13.16 41.25
C LEU A 250 -10.22 12.75 40.48
N GLY A 251 -11.32 12.35 41.16
CA GLY A 251 -12.59 11.99 40.50
C GLY A 251 -13.19 13.13 39.69
N MET A 252 -13.08 14.38 40.12
CA MET A 252 -13.55 15.55 39.40
C MET A 252 -12.78 15.72 38.06
N PHE A 253 -11.45 15.55 38.06
CA PHE A 253 -10.62 15.61 36.86
C PHE A 253 -10.88 14.43 35.92
N LEU A 254 -11.06 13.23 36.45
CA LEU A 254 -11.41 12.06 35.64
C LEU A 254 -12.79 12.23 34.97
N LEU A 255 -13.76 12.76 35.66
CA LEU A 255 -15.09 13.04 35.09
C LEU A 255 -15.04 14.09 34.01
N GLU A 256 -14.27 15.19 34.23
CA GLU A 256 -14.06 16.22 33.21
C GLU A 256 -13.40 15.62 31.96
N THR A 257 -12.35 14.84 32.13
CA THR A 257 -11.66 14.16 31.01
C THR A 257 -12.60 13.19 30.29
N ALA A 258 -13.44 12.44 31.02
CA ALA A 258 -14.44 11.55 30.42
C ALA A 258 -15.46 12.31 29.56
N ILE A 259 -15.94 13.47 30.04
CA ILE A 259 -16.86 14.33 29.29
C ILE A 259 -16.20 14.86 28.02
N ILE A 260 -14.95 15.33 28.12
CA ILE A 260 -14.20 15.85 26.95
C ILE A 260 -14.01 14.72 25.92
N ILE A 261 -13.62 13.52 26.37
CA ILE A 261 -13.44 12.36 25.47
C ILE A 261 -14.79 11.98 24.83
N LEU A 262 -15.88 12.00 25.57
CA LEU A 262 -17.21 11.73 25.02
C LEU A 262 -17.58 12.69 23.90
N PHE A 263 -17.39 14.01 24.12
CA PHE A 263 -17.60 15.00 23.07
C PHE A 263 -16.68 14.83 21.88
N ALA A 264 -15.40 14.47 22.11
CA ALA A 264 -14.44 14.19 21.05
C ALA A 264 -14.85 12.96 20.21
N LEU A 265 -15.36 11.90 20.86
CA LEU A 265 -15.89 10.71 20.19
C LEU A 265 -17.14 11.02 19.35
N LEU A 266 -18.06 11.85 19.89
CA LEU A 266 -19.23 12.30 19.14
C LEU A 266 -18.84 13.11 17.90
N LEU A 267 -17.89 14.06 18.05
CA LEU A 267 -17.38 14.85 16.92
C LEU A 267 -16.66 13.96 15.91
N MET A 268 -15.84 13.02 16.37
CA MET A 268 -15.19 12.02 15.51
C MET A 268 -16.23 11.21 14.72
N GLY A 269 -17.28 10.74 15.36
CA GLY A 269 -18.39 10.04 14.71
C GLY A 269 -19.05 10.88 13.62
N LEU A 270 -19.32 12.15 13.89
CA LEU A 270 -19.88 13.08 12.91
C LEU A 270 -18.94 13.27 11.71
N ILE A 271 -17.64 13.44 11.95
CA ILE A 271 -16.63 13.57 10.88
C ILE A 271 -16.58 12.29 10.04
N LEU A 272 -16.50 11.12 10.68
CA LEU A 272 -16.43 9.84 9.98
C LEU A 272 -17.68 9.59 9.12
N LEU A 273 -18.87 9.94 9.61
CA LEU A 273 -20.12 9.78 8.84
C LEU A 273 -20.22 10.73 7.65
N ASN A 274 -19.83 12.01 7.82
CA ASN A 274 -19.95 13.01 6.75
C ASN A 274 -18.82 12.94 5.70
N PHE A 275 -17.65 12.47 6.08
CA PHE A 275 -16.47 12.39 5.20
C PHE A 275 -16.05 10.94 4.92
N ARG A 276 -16.98 10.01 5.04
CA ARG A 276 -16.72 8.58 4.89
C ARG A 276 -16.02 8.28 3.57
N ASP A 277 -16.63 8.63 2.45
CA ASP A 277 -16.14 8.32 1.11
C ASP A 277 -14.75 8.93 0.86
N PHE A 278 -14.55 10.18 1.32
CA PHE A 278 -13.25 10.85 1.23
C PHE A 278 -12.17 10.13 2.04
N ILE A 279 -12.49 9.67 3.24
CA ILE A 279 -11.55 8.96 4.13
C ILE A 279 -11.22 7.59 3.53
N GLU A 280 -12.24 6.83 3.10
CA GLU A 280 -12.07 5.51 2.49
C GLU A 280 -11.24 5.58 1.20
N ASP A 281 -11.48 6.56 0.32
CA ASP A 281 -10.69 6.78 -0.90
C ASP A 281 -9.23 7.22 -0.59
N THR A 282 -9.07 8.10 0.40
CA THR A 282 -7.75 8.63 0.78
C THR A 282 -6.88 7.58 1.44
N THR A 283 -7.46 6.73 2.30
CA THR A 283 -6.73 5.73 3.09
C THR A 283 -6.77 4.33 2.50
N ALA A 284 -7.65 4.09 1.52
CA ALA A 284 -7.98 2.78 0.96
C ALA A 284 -8.38 1.76 2.06
N VAL A 285 -9.02 2.22 3.14
CA VAL A 285 -9.48 1.38 4.25
C VAL A 285 -10.97 1.61 4.44
N GLU A 286 -11.76 0.56 4.33
CA GLU A 286 -13.18 0.60 4.67
C GLU A 286 -13.39 0.86 6.17
N LEU A 287 -14.12 1.91 6.52
CA LEU A 287 -14.37 2.28 7.91
C LEU A 287 -15.08 1.17 8.69
N GLY A 288 -15.97 0.41 8.06
CA GLY A 288 -16.62 -0.75 8.66
C GLY A 288 -15.65 -1.80 9.18
N ALA A 289 -14.54 -2.01 8.47
CA ALA A 289 -13.51 -2.97 8.87
C ALA A 289 -12.71 -2.52 10.11
N LEU A 290 -12.61 -1.21 10.37
CA LEU A 290 -11.93 -0.68 11.56
C LEU A 290 -12.74 -0.87 12.84
N PHE A 291 -14.08 -0.88 12.73
CA PHE A 291 -15.02 -1.04 13.84
C PHE A 291 -15.58 -2.46 13.97
N SER A 292 -15.00 -3.44 13.29
CA SER A 292 -15.32 -4.85 13.48
C SER A 292 -15.00 -5.28 14.93
N LEU A 293 -15.76 -6.23 15.48
CA LEU A 293 -15.59 -6.70 16.86
C LEU A 293 -14.15 -7.13 17.17
N ASP A 294 -13.49 -7.73 16.21
CA ASP A 294 -12.09 -8.22 16.33
C ASP A 294 -11.06 -7.07 16.47
N ARG A 295 -11.39 -5.86 16.03
CA ARG A 295 -10.48 -4.71 15.98
C ARG A 295 -10.86 -3.58 16.90
N LEU A 296 -12.06 -3.61 17.50
CA LEU A 296 -12.53 -2.60 18.44
C LEU A 296 -11.58 -2.36 19.62
N TRP A 297 -10.77 -3.35 19.98
CA TRP A 297 -9.78 -3.17 21.05
C TRP A 297 -8.76 -2.06 20.76
N VAL A 298 -8.44 -1.76 19.50
CA VAL A 298 -7.46 -0.70 19.13
C VAL A 298 -8.00 0.69 19.47
N PRO A 299 -9.18 1.14 18.98
CA PRO A 299 -9.74 2.43 19.38
C PRO A 299 -10.06 2.48 20.87
N LEU A 300 -10.52 1.38 21.49
CA LEU A 300 -10.76 1.33 22.94
C LEU A 300 -9.47 1.50 23.73
N LEU A 301 -8.37 0.86 23.31
CA LEU A 301 -7.06 1.04 23.96
C LEU A 301 -6.58 2.49 23.81
N THR A 302 -6.76 3.11 22.64
CA THR A 302 -6.42 4.51 22.40
C THR A 302 -7.19 5.43 23.35
N VAL A 303 -8.49 5.25 23.49
CA VAL A 303 -9.33 6.01 24.42
C VAL A 303 -8.88 5.77 25.87
N ALA A 304 -8.58 4.54 26.24
CA ALA A 304 -8.09 4.20 27.58
C ALA A 304 -6.75 4.89 27.90
N ILE A 305 -5.80 4.90 26.96
CA ILE A 305 -4.51 5.60 27.11
C ILE A 305 -4.74 7.10 27.29
N LEU A 306 -5.57 7.72 26.45
CA LEU A 306 -5.92 9.14 26.56
C LEU A 306 -6.58 9.47 27.90
N PHE A 307 -7.52 8.64 28.36
CA PHE A 307 -8.19 8.81 29.63
C PHE A 307 -7.24 8.66 30.83
N LEU A 308 -6.41 7.62 30.84
CA LEU A 308 -5.51 7.34 31.95
C LEU A 308 -4.36 8.36 32.03
N ILE A 309 -3.69 8.62 30.92
CA ILE A 309 -2.53 9.55 30.93
C ILE A 309 -3.03 11.00 30.94
N GLY A 310 -4.03 11.34 30.15
CA GLY A 310 -4.57 12.70 30.06
C GLY A 310 -5.36 13.12 31.32
N GLY A 311 -6.11 12.21 31.91
CA GLY A 311 -6.95 12.49 33.09
C GLY A 311 -6.26 12.18 34.43
N ALA A 312 -5.73 10.97 34.59
CA ALA A 312 -5.22 10.55 35.88
C ALA A 312 -3.88 11.23 36.26
N LEU A 313 -2.99 11.48 35.30
CA LEU A 313 -1.70 12.09 35.58
C LEU A 313 -1.86 13.56 36.07
N PRO A 314 -2.54 14.47 35.33
CA PRO A 314 -2.81 15.82 35.83
C PRO A 314 -3.65 15.78 37.12
N GLY A 315 -4.70 14.94 37.19
CA GLY A 315 -5.55 14.80 38.36
C GLY A 315 -4.79 14.42 39.62
N ARG A 316 -3.80 13.52 39.54
CA ARG A 316 -2.92 13.18 40.67
C ARG A 316 -2.01 14.35 41.09
N ILE A 317 -1.48 15.11 40.13
CA ILE A 317 -0.65 16.29 40.42
C ILE A 317 -1.51 17.32 41.17
N PHE A 318 -2.71 17.61 40.71
CA PHE A 318 -3.65 18.55 41.33
C PHE A 318 -4.11 18.08 42.73
N ALA A 319 -4.39 16.80 42.88
CA ALA A 319 -4.81 16.24 44.15
C ALA A 319 -3.75 16.34 45.25
N ARG A 320 -2.47 16.38 44.90
CA ARG A 320 -1.33 16.44 45.84
C ARG A 320 -0.93 17.85 46.26
N ILE A 321 -1.46 18.89 45.64
CA ILE A 321 -1.12 20.29 46.00
C ILE A 321 -1.57 20.61 47.42
N PRO A 322 -0.68 21.03 48.33
CA PRO A 322 -1.05 21.41 49.69
C PRO A 322 -1.88 22.69 49.71
N VAL A 323 -2.88 22.77 50.60
CA VAL A 323 -3.77 23.94 50.76
C VAL A 323 -2.96 25.22 51.01
N SER A 324 -1.90 25.14 51.81
CA SER A 324 -1.04 26.27 52.13
C SER A 324 -0.34 26.89 50.93
N GLN A 325 -0.05 26.09 49.92
CA GLN A 325 0.59 26.58 48.68
C GLN A 325 -0.42 27.22 47.74
N VAL A 326 -1.68 26.79 47.79
CA VAL A 326 -2.76 27.35 46.93
C VAL A 326 -2.99 28.84 47.22
N PHE A 327 -2.98 29.21 48.52
CA PHE A 327 -3.24 30.59 48.97
C PHE A 327 -2.00 31.50 48.91
N ARG A 328 -0.77 30.91 48.85
CA ARG A 328 0.48 31.67 48.72
C ARG A 328 0.93 31.94 47.27
N ARG A 329 0.01 31.86 46.30
CA ARG A 329 0.34 31.80 44.86
C ARG A 329 1.22 30.57 44.56
N TYR A 330 0.61 29.51 44.11
CA TYR A 330 1.34 28.31 43.65
C TYR A 330 2.32 28.72 42.54
N THR A 331 3.55 28.94 42.92
CA THR A 331 4.68 29.07 41.99
C THR A 331 5.18 27.66 41.74
N GLU A 332 4.91 27.17 40.54
CA GLU A 332 5.48 25.91 40.05
C GLU A 332 7.00 25.95 40.28
N GLY A 333 7.53 24.97 40.99
CA GLY A 333 8.98 24.93 41.32
C GLY A 333 9.83 25.11 40.06
N LYS A 334 11.02 25.70 40.21
CA LYS A 334 11.95 26.09 39.12
C LYS A 334 12.35 25.01 38.10
N LYS A 335 11.86 23.79 38.19
CA LYS A 335 12.13 22.71 37.23
C LYS A 335 11.06 22.68 36.14
N GLY A 336 11.41 23.31 35.01
CA GLY A 336 10.56 23.39 33.82
C GLY A 336 10.29 22.06 33.12
N TRP A 337 9.44 21.21 33.69
CA TRP A 337 8.98 19.95 33.08
C TRP A 337 8.22 20.18 31.75
N LYS A 338 7.75 21.38 31.48
CA LYS A 338 7.06 21.76 30.22
C LYS A 338 8.02 21.77 29.02
N ARG A 339 9.30 22.13 29.23
CA ARG A 339 10.30 22.15 28.15
C ARG A 339 10.53 20.79 27.49
N PRO A 340 10.70 19.69 28.25
CA PRO A 340 10.77 18.35 27.68
C PRO A 340 9.54 17.94 26.84
N LEU A 341 8.32 18.37 27.24
CA LEU A 341 7.11 18.09 26.48
C LEU A 341 7.11 18.83 25.12
N LEU A 342 7.48 20.12 25.13
CA LEU A 342 7.66 20.90 23.90
C LEU A 342 8.75 20.30 23.00
N PHE A 343 9.85 19.86 23.58
CA PHE A 343 10.92 19.20 22.85
C PHE A 343 10.41 18.00 22.07
N VAL A 344 9.67 17.11 22.73
CA VAL A 344 9.09 15.93 22.08
C VAL A 344 8.09 16.31 20.98
N GLN A 345 7.26 17.34 21.22
CA GLN A 345 6.31 17.81 20.20
C GLN A 345 7.02 18.38 18.97
N PHE A 346 8.00 19.24 19.15
CA PHE A 346 8.75 19.83 18.03
C PHE A 346 9.56 18.76 17.27
N ALA A 347 10.18 17.83 17.98
CA ALA A 347 10.91 16.72 17.37
C ALA A 347 9.97 15.81 16.55
N GLY A 348 8.79 15.48 17.08
CA GLY A 348 7.81 14.67 16.38
C GLY A 348 7.23 15.35 15.14
N VAL A 349 6.92 16.65 15.21
CA VAL A 349 6.45 17.40 14.03
C VAL A 349 7.54 17.47 12.97
N ALA A 350 8.79 17.80 13.35
CA ALA A 350 9.90 17.83 12.41
C ALA A 350 10.18 16.47 11.76
N PHE A 351 10.05 15.38 12.54
CA PHE A 351 10.13 14.02 12.04
C PHE A 351 9.07 13.72 10.98
N ILE A 352 7.79 14.00 11.28
CA ILE A 352 6.68 13.72 10.36
C ILE A 352 6.75 14.61 9.11
N CYS A 353 7.14 15.89 9.24
CA CYS A 353 7.34 16.77 8.09
C CYS A 353 8.47 16.28 7.19
N GLY A 354 9.58 15.79 7.78
CA GLY A 354 10.67 15.17 7.03
C GLY A 354 10.24 13.89 6.29
N LEU A 355 9.49 13.03 6.96
CA LEU A 355 8.93 11.81 6.36
C LEU A 355 7.97 12.16 5.21
N MET A 356 7.01 13.06 5.45
CA MET A 356 6.04 13.51 4.46
C MET A 356 6.72 14.06 3.20
N TYR A 357 7.72 14.92 3.37
CA TYR A 357 8.43 15.52 2.23
C TYR A 357 9.05 14.48 1.33
N VAL A 358 9.79 13.53 1.89
CA VAL A 358 10.48 12.49 1.10
C VAL A 358 9.49 11.53 0.44
N VAL A 359 8.43 11.14 1.15
CA VAL A 359 7.38 10.27 0.61
C VAL A 359 6.65 10.94 -0.56
N MET A 360 6.31 12.22 -0.43
CA MET A 360 5.71 12.99 -1.52
C MET A 360 6.66 13.12 -2.71
N LEU A 361 7.93 13.40 -2.44
CA LEU A 361 8.95 13.55 -3.49
C LEU A 361 9.14 12.25 -4.27
N GLN A 362 9.22 11.10 -3.56
CA GLN A 362 9.31 9.77 -4.19
C GLN A 362 8.04 9.42 -4.99
N TYR A 363 6.86 9.71 -4.45
CA TYR A 363 5.61 9.49 -5.18
C TYR A 363 5.55 10.31 -6.47
N TYR A 364 5.94 11.60 -6.40
CA TYR A 364 6.04 12.44 -7.58
C TYR A 364 7.08 11.92 -8.58
N TYR A 365 8.23 11.46 -8.09
CA TYR A 365 9.31 10.90 -8.90
C TYR A 365 8.84 9.67 -9.69
N VAL A 366 8.23 8.68 -9.05
CA VAL A 366 7.77 7.45 -9.73
C VAL A 366 6.68 7.68 -10.76
N LEU A 367 5.89 8.75 -10.61
CA LEU A 367 4.83 9.11 -11.56
C LEU A 367 5.33 9.92 -12.76
N ASN A 368 6.45 10.63 -12.62
CA ASN A 368 6.91 11.56 -13.65
C ASN A 368 8.25 11.19 -14.29
N LYS A 369 8.93 10.16 -13.77
CA LYS A 369 10.17 9.68 -14.37
C LYS A 369 9.91 9.13 -15.76
N ASP A 370 10.87 9.35 -16.67
CA ASP A 370 10.86 8.73 -17.99
C ASP A 370 10.89 7.20 -17.85
N LEU A 371 9.88 6.57 -18.42
CA LEU A 371 9.71 5.12 -18.39
C LEU A 371 10.48 4.43 -19.54
N GLY A 372 11.11 5.19 -20.45
CA GLY A 372 11.68 4.66 -21.68
C GLY A 372 10.64 4.25 -22.72
N TYR A 373 9.35 4.51 -22.45
CA TYR A 373 8.23 4.40 -23.38
C TYR A 373 7.17 5.47 -23.08
N ASN A 374 6.30 5.74 -24.05
CA ASN A 374 5.27 6.77 -23.92
C ASN A 374 3.87 6.18 -23.71
N PRO A 375 3.35 6.14 -22.46
CA PRO A 375 2.02 5.61 -22.15
C PRO A 375 0.88 6.59 -22.44
N LYS A 376 1.20 7.86 -22.79
CA LYS A 376 0.20 8.92 -22.98
C LYS A 376 -0.78 8.58 -24.08
N ARG A 377 -2.05 8.66 -23.75
CA ARG A 377 -3.17 8.38 -24.67
C ARG A 377 -3.18 6.95 -25.23
N VAL A 378 -2.39 6.03 -24.64
CA VAL A 378 -2.43 4.60 -25.01
C VAL A 378 -3.43 3.89 -24.11
N VAL A 379 -4.27 3.09 -24.75
CA VAL A 379 -5.22 2.20 -24.10
C VAL A 379 -4.93 0.77 -24.49
N VAL A 380 -5.18 -0.16 -23.59
CA VAL A 380 -4.86 -1.58 -23.73
C VAL A 380 -6.10 -2.41 -23.46
N ALA A 381 -6.42 -3.34 -24.34
CA ALA A 381 -7.39 -4.40 -24.09
C ALA A 381 -6.70 -5.76 -24.14
N ASN A 382 -6.95 -6.58 -23.13
CA ASN A 382 -6.48 -7.97 -23.10
C ASN A 382 -7.59 -8.86 -23.64
N THR A 383 -7.48 -9.28 -24.89
CA THR A 383 -8.53 -10.01 -25.61
C THR A 383 -7.91 -10.94 -26.64
N ASP A 384 -8.24 -12.23 -26.52
CA ASP A 384 -7.92 -13.19 -27.58
C ASP A 384 -9.01 -13.16 -28.66
N PHE A 385 -8.63 -12.72 -29.85
CA PHE A 385 -9.53 -12.73 -31.03
C PHE A 385 -9.58 -14.09 -31.71
N GLY A 386 -8.83 -15.08 -31.25
CA GLY A 386 -8.82 -16.44 -31.77
C GLY A 386 -7.96 -16.58 -33.03
N ASN A 387 -8.56 -16.94 -34.18
CA ASN A 387 -7.80 -17.18 -35.40
C ASN A 387 -7.25 -15.92 -36.05
N LYS A 388 -6.30 -16.09 -36.97
CA LYS A 388 -5.60 -15.00 -37.65
C LYS A 388 -6.54 -14.07 -38.42
N GLU A 389 -7.59 -14.59 -39.01
CA GLU A 389 -8.57 -13.81 -39.77
C GLU A 389 -9.31 -12.80 -38.88
N ASN A 390 -9.76 -13.23 -37.70
CA ASN A 390 -10.38 -12.36 -36.71
C ASN A 390 -9.41 -11.33 -36.14
N GLN A 391 -8.15 -11.72 -35.97
CA GLN A 391 -7.08 -10.83 -35.50
C GLN A 391 -6.79 -9.72 -36.53
N ASP A 392 -6.66 -10.07 -37.81
CA ASP A 392 -6.44 -9.10 -38.90
C ASP A 392 -7.68 -8.19 -39.09
N TYR A 393 -8.88 -8.74 -38.93
CA TYR A 393 -10.11 -7.96 -38.93
C TYR A 393 -10.12 -6.94 -37.78
N ALA A 394 -9.80 -7.36 -36.56
CA ALA A 394 -9.76 -6.48 -35.40
C ALA A 394 -8.74 -5.33 -35.55
N LEU A 395 -7.53 -5.63 -36.04
CA LEU A 395 -6.53 -4.60 -36.35
C LEU A 395 -7.05 -3.59 -37.39
N THR A 396 -7.62 -4.09 -38.48
CA THR A 396 -8.14 -3.25 -39.55
C THR A 396 -9.32 -2.39 -39.07
N PHE A 397 -10.21 -2.98 -38.28
CA PHE A 397 -11.33 -2.28 -37.63
C PHE A 397 -10.83 -1.11 -36.77
N PHE A 398 -9.94 -1.38 -35.81
CA PHE A 398 -9.47 -0.32 -34.92
C PHE A 398 -8.66 0.75 -35.67
N ARG A 399 -7.85 0.39 -36.68
CA ARG A 399 -7.11 1.34 -37.52
C ARG A 399 -8.04 2.22 -38.34
N GLY A 400 -9.23 1.74 -38.70
CA GLY A 400 -10.23 2.48 -39.47
C GLY A 400 -11.00 3.55 -38.69
N LEU A 401 -10.90 3.57 -37.35
CA LEU A 401 -11.63 4.52 -36.52
C LEU A 401 -11.00 5.93 -36.57
N PRO A 402 -11.78 6.99 -36.82
CA PRO A 402 -11.23 8.34 -37.10
C PRO A 402 -10.50 8.98 -35.90
N TYR A 403 -10.84 8.56 -34.69
CA TYR A 403 -10.22 9.04 -33.43
C TYR A 403 -9.05 8.19 -32.97
N VAL A 404 -8.65 7.17 -33.71
CA VAL A 404 -7.48 6.36 -33.47
C VAL A 404 -6.28 6.96 -34.23
N GLU A 405 -5.14 7.01 -33.56
CA GLU A 405 -3.87 7.49 -34.12
C GLU A 405 -3.00 6.32 -34.62
N SER A 406 -2.89 5.26 -33.83
CA SER A 406 -2.16 4.04 -34.18
C SER A 406 -2.66 2.84 -33.38
N VAL A 407 -2.48 1.64 -33.94
CA VAL A 407 -2.86 0.35 -33.33
C VAL A 407 -1.73 -0.63 -33.53
N SER A 408 -1.37 -1.33 -32.50
CA SER A 408 -0.42 -2.46 -32.54
C SER A 408 -0.79 -3.52 -31.53
N SER A 409 -0.11 -4.65 -31.53
CA SER A 409 -0.36 -5.76 -30.63
C SER A 409 0.93 -6.36 -30.07
N ALA A 410 0.83 -6.87 -28.84
CA ALA A 410 1.87 -7.60 -28.14
C ALA A 410 1.24 -8.65 -27.22
N ASP A 411 2.02 -9.62 -26.74
CA ASP A 411 1.50 -10.62 -25.80
C ASP A 411 1.17 -10.05 -24.43
N SER A 412 1.80 -8.96 -24.06
CA SER A 412 1.60 -8.28 -22.79
C SER A 412 2.00 -6.82 -22.91
N HIS A 413 2.03 -6.10 -21.79
CA HIS A 413 2.41 -4.69 -21.71
C HIS A 413 3.35 -4.42 -20.52
N PRO A 414 4.16 -3.35 -20.55
CA PRO A 414 5.22 -3.11 -19.56
C PRO A 414 4.71 -2.77 -18.15
N VAL A 415 3.43 -2.39 -17.98
CA VAL A 415 2.92 -1.89 -16.68
C VAL A 415 2.90 -2.95 -15.60
N TYR A 416 2.51 -4.18 -15.91
CA TYR A 416 2.48 -5.26 -14.92
C TYR A 416 3.73 -6.12 -14.95
N SER A 417 4.00 -6.76 -16.04
CA SER A 417 5.22 -7.50 -16.33
C SER A 417 5.10 -8.20 -17.69
N TYR A 418 6.22 -8.75 -18.14
CA TYR A 418 6.27 -9.69 -19.26
C TYR A 418 6.54 -11.11 -18.75
N SER A 419 6.30 -12.09 -19.58
CA SER A 419 6.63 -13.48 -19.29
C SER A 419 8.13 -13.64 -19.02
N GLY A 420 8.49 -14.63 -18.21
CA GLY A 420 9.87 -14.96 -17.92
C GLY A 420 10.36 -16.13 -18.75
N THR A 421 11.62 -16.07 -19.16
CA THR A 421 12.30 -17.19 -19.82
C THR A 421 13.69 -17.41 -19.23
N MET A 422 14.21 -18.64 -19.31
CA MET A 422 15.53 -18.98 -18.78
C MET A 422 16.56 -18.86 -19.91
N ILE A 423 17.57 -18.04 -19.69
CA ILE A 423 18.70 -17.90 -20.58
C ILE A 423 19.76 -18.91 -20.22
N GLN A 424 20.29 -19.57 -21.24
CA GLN A 424 21.29 -20.64 -21.12
C GLN A 424 22.57 -20.24 -21.83
N ASP A 425 23.66 -20.90 -21.48
CA ASP A 425 24.88 -20.88 -22.25
C ASP A 425 24.87 -21.95 -23.38
N GLU A 426 25.93 -22.03 -24.13
CA GLU A 426 26.11 -22.99 -25.22
C GLU A 426 26.04 -24.46 -24.75
N SER A 427 26.37 -24.71 -23.50
CA SER A 427 26.29 -26.05 -22.87
C SER A 427 24.90 -26.42 -22.37
N GLY A 428 23.94 -25.50 -22.41
CA GLY A 428 22.59 -25.65 -21.86
C GLY A 428 22.50 -25.37 -20.36
N GLN A 429 23.58 -24.83 -19.74
CA GLN A 429 23.54 -24.42 -18.34
C GLN A 429 22.78 -23.09 -18.21
N SER A 430 21.89 -23.01 -17.24
CA SER A 430 21.11 -21.80 -16.98
C SER A 430 21.97 -20.69 -16.37
N LEU A 431 21.89 -19.50 -16.95
CA LEU A 431 22.59 -18.31 -16.51
C LEU A 431 21.71 -17.41 -15.62
N PHE A 432 20.59 -16.97 -16.17
CA PHE A 432 19.62 -16.11 -15.45
C PHE A 432 18.25 -16.12 -16.12
N SER A 433 17.26 -15.59 -15.44
CA SER A 433 15.91 -15.39 -16.00
C SER A 433 15.80 -14.03 -16.65
N SER A 434 15.38 -13.98 -17.92
CA SER A 434 15.06 -12.76 -18.67
C SER A 434 13.56 -12.62 -18.83
N ARG A 435 13.10 -11.39 -18.99
CA ARG A 435 11.75 -11.13 -19.48
C ARG A 435 11.72 -11.22 -20.99
N PHE A 436 10.60 -11.63 -21.56
CA PHE A 436 10.43 -11.65 -23.01
C PHE A 436 9.02 -11.27 -23.41
N CYS A 437 8.86 -10.75 -24.60
CA CYS A 437 7.57 -10.46 -25.20
C CYS A 437 7.62 -10.65 -26.70
N GLU A 438 6.61 -11.30 -27.24
CA GLU A 438 6.33 -11.29 -28.67
C GLU A 438 5.48 -10.06 -28.97
N MET A 439 5.88 -9.29 -30.00
CA MET A 439 5.18 -8.08 -30.39
C MET A 439 5.29 -7.82 -31.89
N MET A 440 4.34 -7.07 -32.41
CA MET A 440 4.36 -6.64 -33.79
C MET A 440 5.51 -5.65 -34.07
N GLU A 441 6.00 -5.61 -35.30
CA GLU A 441 7.15 -4.79 -35.70
C GLU A 441 6.94 -3.28 -35.43
N ASP A 442 5.71 -2.80 -35.51
CA ASP A 442 5.35 -1.39 -35.28
C ASP A 442 5.13 -1.03 -33.80
N TYR A 443 5.05 -2.02 -32.90
CA TYR A 443 4.75 -1.82 -31.48
C TYR A 443 5.77 -0.91 -30.78
N PRO A 444 7.10 -1.11 -30.87
CA PRO A 444 8.07 -0.24 -30.20
C PRO A 444 7.98 1.21 -30.69
N LYS A 445 7.76 1.42 -31.98
CA LYS A 445 7.55 2.76 -32.54
C LYS A 445 6.28 3.42 -32.00
N MET A 446 5.19 2.67 -31.93
CA MET A 446 3.93 3.15 -31.34
C MET A 446 4.12 3.52 -29.87
N MET A 447 4.83 2.70 -29.11
CA MET A 447 5.12 2.94 -27.70
C MET A 447 6.20 3.98 -27.46
N GLY A 448 6.89 4.47 -28.48
CA GLY A 448 8.01 5.42 -28.33
C GLY A 448 9.26 4.80 -27.72
N MET A 449 9.42 3.48 -27.80
CA MET A 449 10.63 2.78 -27.39
C MET A 449 11.76 3.09 -28.38
N VAL A 450 12.97 3.33 -27.89
CA VAL A 450 14.09 3.77 -28.70
C VAL A 450 15.01 2.59 -29.03
N MET A 451 15.16 2.29 -30.34
CA MET A 451 16.21 1.39 -30.81
C MET A 451 17.55 2.12 -30.72
N LYS A 452 18.51 1.58 -29.99
CA LYS A 452 19.83 2.13 -29.82
C LYS A 452 20.74 1.74 -31.02
N GLU A 453 20.65 0.46 -31.39
CA GLU A 453 21.44 -0.10 -32.48
C GLU A 453 20.66 -1.18 -33.24
N GLY A 454 20.98 -1.39 -34.49
CA GLY A 454 20.42 -2.46 -35.31
C GLY A 454 18.97 -2.22 -35.74
N ARG A 455 18.17 -3.25 -35.76
CA ARG A 455 16.79 -3.25 -36.27
C ARG A 455 15.88 -4.17 -35.46
N MET A 456 14.59 -4.07 -35.68
CA MET A 456 13.61 -5.01 -35.16
C MET A 456 13.80 -6.43 -35.73
N PRO A 457 13.58 -7.50 -34.95
CA PRO A 457 13.52 -8.87 -35.43
C PRO A 457 12.44 -9.04 -36.51
N ARG A 458 12.72 -9.90 -37.48
CA ARG A 458 11.77 -10.17 -38.60
C ARG A 458 11.30 -11.63 -38.64
N ASN A 459 11.96 -12.50 -37.92
CA ASN A 459 11.66 -13.93 -37.85
C ASN A 459 11.96 -14.48 -36.46
N GLU A 460 11.54 -15.73 -36.21
CA GLU A 460 11.66 -16.40 -34.93
C GLU A 460 13.12 -16.68 -34.46
N ASN A 461 14.09 -16.64 -35.36
CA ASN A 461 15.51 -16.85 -35.06
C ASN A 461 16.25 -15.53 -34.77
N GLU A 462 15.55 -14.43 -34.76
CA GLU A 462 16.07 -13.10 -34.46
C GLU A 462 15.46 -12.53 -33.20
N VAL A 463 16.29 -11.83 -32.42
CA VAL A 463 15.84 -11.13 -31.21
C VAL A 463 16.44 -9.72 -31.15
N ALA A 464 15.72 -8.81 -30.49
CA ALA A 464 16.30 -7.61 -29.95
C ALA A 464 16.39 -7.73 -28.43
N ILE A 465 17.43 -7.15 -27.85
CA ILE A 465 17.66 -7.17 -26.40
C ILE A 465 17.71 -5.74 -25.86
N ASN A 466 17.48 -5.58 -24.55
CA ASN A 466 17.74 -4.29 -23.91
C ASN A 466 19.20 -4.17 -23.43
N GLU A 467 19.63 -2.97 -23.02
CA GLU A 467 21.00 -2.72 -22.55
C GLU A 467 21.34 -3.57 -21.33
N THR A 468 20.43 -3.66 -20.35
CA THR A 468 20.56 -4.48 -19.15
C THR A 468 20.81 -5.97 -19.47
N TYR A 469 20.26 -6.51 -20.56
CA TYR A 469 20.54 -7.88 -20.97
C TYR A 469 22.02 -8.07 -21.35
N GLY A 470 22.57 -7.13 -22.11
CA GLY A 470 23.99 -7.14 -22.50
C GLY A 470 24.92 -7.04 -21.29
N GLU A 471 24.54 -6.24 -20.28
CA GLU A 471 25.26 -6.13 -19.01
C GLU A 471 25.29 -7.45 -18.23
N TRP A 472 24.15 -8.13 -18.13
CA TRP A 472 24.04 -9.43 -17.44
C TRP A 472 24.81 -10.54 -18.14
N MET A 473 24.94 -10.46 -19.47
CA MET A 473 25.77 -11.38 -20.27
C MET A 473 27.26 -11.01 -20.24
N HIS A 474 27.63 -9.87 -19.65
CA HIS A 474 28.99 -9.34 -19.68
C HIS A 474 29.58 -9.20 -21.09
N TRP A 475 28.74 -8.84 -22.09
CA TRP A 475 29.17 -8.73 -23.49
C TRP A 475 29.90 -7.43 -23.86
N GLY A 476 29.99 -6.48 -22.92
CA GLY A 476 30.61 -5.17 -23.17
C GLY A 476 29.75 -4.30 -24.09
N THR A 477 30.40 -3.59 -25.03
CA THR A 477 29.72 -2.63 -25.93
C THR A 477 29.20 -3.24 -27.22
N GLU A 478 29.75 -4.39 -27.64
CA GLU A 478 29.35 -5.06 -28.88
C GLU A 478 28.26 -6.08 -28.64
N LEU A 479 27.01 -5.67 -28.79
CA LEU A 479 25.83 -6.48 -28.50
C LEU A 479 25.24 -7.14 -29.77
N LEU A 480 25.39 -6.55 -30.92
CA LEU A 480 24.85 -7.08 -32.18
C LEU A 480 25.57 -8.36 -32.64
N ASN A 481 24.83 -9.19 -33.35
CA ASN A 481 25.28 -10.47 -33.90
C ASN A 481 25.68 -11.54 -32.86
N ARG A 482 25.47 -11.30 -31.58
CA ARG A 482 25.62 -12.30 -30.51
C ARG A 482 24.52 -13.37 -30.60
N THR A 483 24.81 -14.54 -30.07
CA THR A 483 23.84 -15.64 -29.99
C THR A 483 23.21 -15.70 -28.62
N VAL A 484 21.90 -15.82 -28.58
CA VAL A 484 21.08 -16.00 -27.38
C VAL A 484 20.51 -17.43 -27.39
N TYR A 485 20.72 -18.17 -26.29
CA TYR A 485 20.15 -19.47 -26.07
C TYR A 485 18.96 -19.32 -25.09
N ASN A 486 17.76 -19.46 -25.61
CA ASN A 486 16.53 -19.24 -24.86
C ASN A 486 15.67 -20.51 -24.84
N SER A 487 15.64 -21.22 -23.73
CA SER A 487 14.78 -22.40 -23.50
C SER A 487 14.68 -23.39 -24.68
N GLY A 488 15.81 -23.64 -25.34
CA GLY A 488 15.89 -24.55 -26.50
C GLY A 488 15.85 -23.85 -27.87
N TYR A 489 15.64 -22.55 -27.92
CA TYR A 489 15.75 -21.74 -29.13
C TYR A 489 17.12 -21.07 -29.21
N VAL A 490 17.67 -21.02 -30.41
CA VAL A 490 18.93 -20.34 -30.71
C VAL A 490 18.62 -19.14 -31.57
N CYS A 491 18.79 -17.94 -31.02
CA CYS A 491 18.42 -16.70 -31.67
C CYS A 491 19.63 -15.78 -31.85
N LYS A 492 19.63 -15.02 -32.92
CA LYS A 492 20.65 -14.00 -33.22
C LYS A 492 20.18 -12.61 -32.76
N VAL A 493 21.03 -11.87 -32.05
CA VAL A 493 20.76 -10.47 -31.70
C VAL A 493 20.91 -9.60 -32.94
N VAL A 494 19.81 -8.98 -33.38
CA VAL A 494 19.77 -8.09 -34.55
C VAL A 494 19.47 -6.64 -34.18
N GLY A 495 19.13 -6.38 -32.93
CA GLY A 495 18.84 -5.04 -32.42
C GLY A 495 19.05 -4.91 -30.92
N VAL A 496 19.32 -3.68 -30.50
CA VAL A 496 19.44 -3.28 -29.11
C VAL A 496 18.46 -2.16 -28.83
N ILE A 497 17.57 -2.35 -27.85
CA ILE A 497 16.62 -1.35 -27.39
C ILE A 497 17.19 -0.69 -26.15
N LYS A 498 17.06 0.63 -26.05
CA LYS A 498 17.34 1.35 -24.81
C LYS A 498 16.48 0.78 -23.68
N ASP A 499 17.04 0.74 -22.48
CA ASP A 499 16.30 0.27 -21.31
C ASP A 499 14.99 1.04 -21.12
N PHE A 500 13.95 0.30 -20.79
CA PHE A 500 12.63 0.82 -20.49
C PHE A 500 12.07 0.14 -19.25
N ARG A 501 11.17 0.80 -18.52
CA ARG A 501 10.64 0.29 -17.28
C ARG A 501 9.66 -0.87 -17.47
N ILE A 502 9.93 -1.99 -16.81
CA ILE A 502 9.05 -3.15 -16.72
C ILE A 502 8.54 -3.26 -15.30
N GLY A 503 7.22 -3.18 -15.11
CA GLY A 503 6.60 -3.13 -13.79
C GLY A 503 6.78 -1.77 -13.10
N ASN A 504 6.79 -1.79 -11.78
CA ASN A 504 6.95 -0.60 -10.96
C ASN A 504 8.41 -0.39 -10.50
N PHE A 505 8.72 0.76 -9.89
CA PHE A 505 10.08 1.10 -9.44
C PHE A 505 10.54 0.38 -8.17
N THR A 506 9.73 -0.51 -7.59
CA THR A 506 10.18 -1.42 -6.51
C THR A 506 10.98 -2.59 -7.07
N ASN A 507 10.79 -2.95 -8.34
CA ASN A 507 11.54 -4.00 -9.01
C ASN A 507 12.81 -3.44 -9.65
N PRO A 508 13.94 -4.17 -9.65
CA PRO A 508 15.13 -3.80 -10.40
C PRO A 508 14.84 -3.83 -11.91
N GLN A 509 15.68 -3.13 -12.67
CA GLN A 509 15.65 -3.22 -14.12
C GLN A 509 15.93 -4.67 -14.54
N ALA A 510 15.11 -5.21 -15.42
CA ALA A 510 15.20 -6.59 -15.83
C ALA A 510 15.83 -6.74 -17.23
N PRO A 511 16.65 -7.79 -17.46
CA PRO A 511 17.04 -8.18 -18.80
C PRO A 511 15.80 -8.54 -19.62
N PHE A 512 15.74 -8.10 -20.87
CA PHE A 512 14.58 -8.24 -21.74
C PHE A 512 14.96 -8.68 -23.14
N ILE A 513 14.13 -9.59 -23.67
CA ILE A 513 14.20 -10.09 -25.04
C ILE A 513 12.91 -9.71 -25.77
N LEU A 514 13.04 -9.05 -26.89
CA LEU A 514 11.97 -8.79 -27.82
C LEU A 514 12.05 -9.76 -28.98
N MET A 515 10.95 -10.47 -29.20
CA MET A 515 10.76 -11.35 -30.34
C MET A 515 9.68 -10.75 -31.27
N SER A 516 9.85 -10.91 -32.56
CA SER A 516 8.85 -10.46 -33.51
C SER A 516 7.81 -11.54 -33.74
N THR A 517 6.56 -11.18 -33.69
CA THR A 517 5.47 -12.05 -34.12
C THR A 517 4.72 -11.43 -35.29
N LYS A 518 4.30 -12.28 -36.22
CA LYS A 518 3.35 -11.93 -37.28
C LYS A 518 1.91 -12.17 -36.84
N ASN A 519 1.77 -12.85 -35.72
CA ASN A 519 0.48 -13.12 -35.14
C ASN A 519 0.10 -11.99 -34.19
N PHE A 520 -1.18 -11.85 -33.98
CA PHE A 520 -1.72 -10.93 -33.00
C PHE A 520 -1.43 -11.47 -31.61
N GLY A 521 -0.85 -10.66 -30.73
CA GLY A 521 -0.68 -11.02 -29.33
C GLY A 521 -1.98 -10.91 -28.52
N ASN A 522 -1.93 -11.28 -27.26
CA ASN A 522 -3.10 -11.26 -26.39
C ASN A 522 -3.55 -9.84 -26.00
N CYS A 523 -2.71 -8.82 -26.23
CA CYS A 523 -3.00 -7.43 -25.87
C CYS A 523 -3.05 -6.55 -27.12
N VAL A 524 -4.19 -5.88 -27.32
CA VAL A 524 -4.32 -4.80 -28.31
C VAL A 524 -3.99 -3.48 -27.66
N HIS A 525 -3.11 -2.74 -28.30
CA HIS A 525 -2.74 -1.40 -27.89
C HIS A 525 -3.24 -0.39 -28.91
N VAL A 526 -3.94 0.62 -28.43
CA VAL A 526 -4.50 1.69 -29.29
C VAL A 526 -4.06 3.04 -28.73
N ARG A 527 -3.48 3.87 -29.60
CA ARG A 527 -3.24 5.28 -29.26
C ARG A 527 -4.38 6.12 -29.75
N LEU A 528 -5.01 6.87 -28.86
CA LEU A 528 -6.15 7.71 -29.16
C LEU A 528 -5.75 9.17 -29.42
N LYS A 529 -6.52 9.86 -30.25
CA LYS A 529 -6.48 11.31 -30.41
C LYS A 529 -7.22 12.00 -29.27
N GLU A 530 -7.01 13.29 -29.07
CA GLU A 530 -7.83 14.11 -28.18
C GLU A 530 -9.22 14.36 -28.78
N PRO A 531 -10.28 14.51 -27.95
CA PRO A 531 -10.31 14.41 -26.48
C PRO A 531 -10.29 12.95 -25.99
N PHE A 532 -9.31 12.62 -25.13
CA PHE A 532 -8.99 11.24 -24.73
C PHE A 532 -10.15 10.50 -24.05
N ALA A 533 -10.75 11.10 -23.01
CA ALA A 533 -11.78 10.43 -22.20
C ALA A 533 -13.03 10.09 -23.04
N GLU A 534 -13.46 11.00 -23.91
CA GLU A 534 -14.61 10.79 -24.80
C GLU A 534 -14.31 9.71 -25.83
N ASN A 535 -13.10 9.73 -26.41
CA ASN A 535 -12.68 8.75 -27.41
C ASN A 535 -12.51 7.35 -26.81
N LEU A 536 -12.06 7.24 -25.55
CA LEU A 536 -12.02 5.96 -24.84
C LEU A 536 -13.42 5.38 -24.61
N GLN A 537 -14.38 6.20 -24.20
CA GLN A 537 -15.77 5.75 -24.06
C GLN A 537 -16.38 5.31 -25.40
N LYS A 538 -16.14 6.05 -26.48
CA LYS A 538 -16.58 5.69 -27.84
C LYS A 538 -15.94 4.37 -28.28
N LEU A 539 -14.62 4.21 -28.03
CA LEU A 539 -13.88 3.00 -28.40
C LEU A 539 -14.47 1.78 -27.68
N ASN A 540 -14.69 1.85 -26.38
CA ASN A 540 -15.26 0.73 -25.61
C ASN A 540 -16.67 0.38 -26.08
N LYS A 541 -17.52 1.38 -26.37
CA LYS A 541 -18.86 1.14 -26.89
C LYS A 541 -18.83 0.48 -28.28
N VAL A 542 -18.09 1.04 -29.22
CA VAL A 542 -17.98 0.52 -30.58
C VAL A 542 -17.33 -0.88 -30.60
N SER A 543 -16.37 -1.13 -29.71
CA SER A 543 -15.75 -2.46 -29.54
C SER A 543 -16.76 -3.50 -29.05
N ALA A 544 -17.61 -3.14 -28.09
CA ALA A 544 -18.66 -4.03 -27.59
C ALA A 544 -19.70 -4.38 -28.67
N ASP A 545 -20.00 -3.41 -29.51
CA ASP A 545 -20.95 -3.59 -30.63
C ASP A 545 -20.34 -4.42 -31.79
N ALA A 546 -19.05 -4.20 -32.08
CA ALA A 546 -18.36 -4.90 -33.18
C ALA A 546 -17.93 -6.34 -32.81
N PHE A 547 -17.68 -6.61 -31.52
CA PHE A 547 -17.27 -7.92 -31.05
C PHE A 547 -18.17 -8.41 -29.90
N PRO A 548 -19.48 -8.71 -30.21
CA PRO A 548 -20.46 -9.05 -29.17
C PRO A 548 -20.12 -10.33 -28.39
N ASP A 549 -19.40 -11.25 -29.04
CA ASP A 549 -19.01 -12.54 -28.47
C ASP A 549 -17.66 -12.47 -27.68
N LYS A 550 -17.04 -11.29 -27.64
CA LYS A 550 -15.76 -11.07 -26.96
C LYS A 550 -15.88 -9.98 -25.88
N THR A 551 -15.03 -10.07 -24.89
CA THR A 551 -14.85 -8.98 -23.93
C THR A 551 -13.68 -8.11 -24.39
N VAL A 552 -14.00 -6.99 -25.04
CA VAL A 552 -12.99 -6.00 -25.45
C VAL A 552 -13.17 -4.75 -24.59
N ASP A 553 -12.33 -4.61 -23.58
CA ASP A 553 -12.39 -3.53 -22.60
C ASP A 553 -11.05 -2.79 -22.56
N PHE A 554 -11.04 -1.63 -23.19
CA PHE A 554 -9.84 -0.80 -23.23
C PHE A 554 -9.69 0.00 -21.95
N ARG A 555 -8.53 -0.14 -21.31
CA ARG A 555 -8.13 0.59 -20.11
C ARG A 555 -6.97 1.53 -20.40
N SER A 556 -6.98 2.73 -19.82
CA SER A 556 -5.88 3.67 -19.94
C SER A 556 -4.60 3.14 -19.30
N MET A 557 -3.51 3.13 -20.06
CA MET A 557 -2.20 2.71 -19.57
C MET A 557 -1.68 3.67 -18.49
N GLU A 558 -1.91 4.97 -18.61
CA GLU A 558 -1.56 5.94 -17.58
C GLU A 558 -2.31 5.69 -16.26
N GLN A 559 -3.60 5.29 -16.35
CA GLN A 559 -4.38 4.94 -15.17
C GLN A 559 -3.86 3.64 -14.53
N MET A 560 -3.53 2.63 -15.31
CA MET A 560 -2.94 1.38 -14.83
C MET A 560 -1.59 1.62 -14.11
N ILE A 561 -0.77 2.52 -14.63
CA ILE A 561 0.48 2.93 -13.97
C ILE A 561 0.19 3.58 -12.62
N LYS A 562 -0.77 4.52 -12.54
CA LYS A 562 -1.16 5.14 -11.27
C LYS A 562 -1.68 4.11 -10.25
N GLU A 563 -2.47 3.15 -10.71
CA GLU A 563 -3.00 2.06 -9.89
C GLU A 563 -1.89 1.15 -9.34
N SER A 564 -0.83 0.91 -10.12
CA SER A 564 0.31 0.11 -9.67
C SER A 564 1.08 0.74 -8.50
N TYR A 565 0.95 2.06 -8.30
CA TYR A 565 1.52 2.83 -7.18
C TYR A 565 0.51 3.18 -6.08
N ASN A 566 -0.66 2.52 -6.05
CA ASN A 566 -1.72 2.83 -5.09
C ASN A 566 -1.26 2.72 -3.63
N SER A 567 -0.43 1.74 -3.30
CA SER A 567 0.14 1.59 -1.94
C SER A 567 0.99 2.79 -1.52
N ILE A 568 1.79 3.34 -2.45
CA ILE A 568 2.61 4.53 -2.22
C ILE A 568 1.72 5.77 -2.10
N ARG A 569 0.68 5.88 -2.91
CA ARG A 569 -0.33 6.95 -2.81
C ARG A 569 -0.98 6.98 -1.44
N VAL A 570 -1.46 5.84 -0.97
CA VAL A 570 -2.09 5.69 0.35
C VAL A 570 -1.12 6.08 1.46
N PHE A 571 0.13 5.64 1.38
CA PHE A 571 1.15 6.01 2.35
C PHE A 571 1.45 7.51 2.33
N SER A 572 1.56 8.12 1.16
CA SER A 572 1.74 9.56 0.99
C SER A 572 0.56 10.35 1.61
N ASN A 573 -0.67 9.94 1.32
CA ASN A 573 -1.86 10.57 1.88
C ASN A 573 -1.90 10.45 3.41
N ALA A 574 -1.56 9.27 3.95
CA ALA A 574 -1.49 9.06 5.40
C ALA A 574 -0.43 9.94 6.07
N THR A 575 0.75 10.11 5.46
CA THR A 575 1.81 10.98 6.00
C THR A 575 1.42 12.46 5.92
N ILE A 576 0.73 12.90 4.86
CA ILE A 576 0.19 14.26 4.74
C ILE A 576 -0.83 14.51 5.84
N LEU A 577 -1.80 13.63 6.01
CA LEU A 577 -2.83 13.73 7.05
C LEU A 577 -2.22 13.77 8.45
N ALA A 578 -1.22 12.93 8.71
CA ALA A 578 -0.45 12.92 9.94
C ALA A 578 0.27 14.26 10.18
N ALA A 579 0.96 14.79 9.16
CA ALA A 579 1.68 16.05 9.26
C ALA A 579 0.75 17.23 9.55
N VAL A 580 -0.39 17.32 8.85
CA VAL A 580 -1.41 18.35 9.07
C VAL A 580 -1.99 18.25 10.48
N THR A 581 -2.35 17.04 10.93
CA THR A 581 -2.88 16.83 12.28
C THR A 581 -1.86 17.23 13.33
N MET A 582 -0.60 16.78 13.18
CA MET A 582 0.47 17.09 14.12
C MET A 582 0.81 18.58 14.15
N PHE A 583 0.75 19.26 13.01
CA PHE A 583 0.91 20.71 12.94
C PHE A 583 -0.13 21.43 13.81
N PHE A 584 -1.41 21.08 13.67
CA PHE A 584 -2.47 21.68 14.49
C PHE A 584 -2.31 21.34 15.98
N VAL A 585 -1.95 20.09 16.32
CA VAL A 585 -1.69 19.68 17.70
C VAL A 585 -0.53 20.47 18.30
N MET A 586 0.56 20.64 17.56
CA MET A 586 1.71 21.46 17.98
C MET A 586 1.31 22.93 18.21
N MET A 587 0.55 23.51 17.27
CA MET A 587 0.05 24.89 17.38
C MET A 587 -0.76 25.11 18.66
N MET A 588 -1.69 24.20 18.97
CA MET A 588 -2.49 24.26 20.18
C MET A 588 -1.63 24.17 21.45
N GLY A 589 -0.67 23.24 21.47
CA GLY A 589 0.26 23.09 22.58
C GLY A 589 1.14 24.32 22.80
N LEU A 590 1.68 24.88 21.71
CA LEU A 590 2.52 26.07 21.74
C LEU A 590 1.73 27.32 22.19
N ILE A 591 0.50 27.48 21.74
CA ILE A 591 -0.40 28.54 22.19
C ILE A 591 -0.67 28.41 23.69
N GLY A 592 -0.96 27.20 24.17
CA GLY A 592 -1.15 26.92 25.61
C GLY A 592 0.08 27.25 26.43
N TYR A 593 1.24 26.77 26.02
CA TYR A 593 2.52 27.05 26.67
C TYR A 593 2.85 28.54 26.69
N THR A 594 2.78 29.22 25.54
CA THR A 594 3.11 30.65 25.45
C THR A 594 2.19 31.51 26.32
N THR A 595 0.90 31.17 26.38
CA THR A 595 -0.08 31.89 27.22
C THR A 595 0.27 31.73 28.71
N ASP A 596 0.64 30.57 29.13
CA ASP A 596 1.02 30.27 30.51
C ASP A 596 2.36 30.92 30.89
N GLU A 597 3.37 30.81 30.03
CA GLU A 597 4.71 31.42 30.25
C GLU A 597 4.64 32.94 30.40
N VAL A 598 3.85 33.57 29.52
CA VAL A 598 3.65 35.03 29.62
C VAL A 598 2.97 35.45 30.94
N ARG A 599 1.99 34.65 31.40
CA ARG A 599 1.33 34.92 32.69
C ARG A 599 2.30 34.75 33.86
N HIS A 600 3.10 33.73 33.85
CA HIS A 600 4.12 33.52 34.89
C HIS A 600 5.14 34.67 34.95
N ARG A 601 5.48 35.24 33.80
CA ARG A 601 6.40 36.37 33.68
C ARG A 601 5.73 37.73 33.62
N SER A 602 4.42 37.84 33.82
CA SER A 602 3.69 39.10 33.66
C SER A 602 4.25 40.25 34.52
N LYS A 603 4.65 39.97 35.77
CA LYS A 603 5.31 40.94 36.65
C LYS A 603 6.69 41.37 36.13
N GLU A 604 7.52 40.40 35.68
CA GLU A 604 8.83 40.68 35.10
C GLU A 604 8.68 41.54 33.84
N ILE A 605 7.73 41.18 32.97
CA ILE A 605 7.40 41.94 31.75
C ILE A 605 6.92 43.34 32.09
N ALA A 606 6.03 43.51 33.08
CA ALA A 606 5.54 44.80 33.52
C ALA A 606 6.65 45.69 34.09
N ILE A 607 7.52 45.13 34.95
CA ILE A 607 8.67 45.86 35.51
C ILE A 607 9.63 46.31 34.40
N ARG A 608 9.95 45.43 33.44
CA ARG A 608 10.79 45.78 32.30
C ARG A 608 10.18 46.90 31.44
N LYS A 609 8.87 46.84 31.19
CA LYS A 609 8.16 47.91 30.46
C LYS A 609 8.20 49.23 31.19
N VAL A 610 7.96 49.26 32.50
CA VAL A 610 8.07 50.48 33.32
C VAL A 610 9.50 51.02 33.29
N ASN A 611 10.50 50.17 33.18
CA ASN A 611 11.91 50.56 33.03
C ASN A 611 12.30 50.89 31.57
N GLY A 612 11.35 51.04 30.65
CA GLY A 612 11.61 51.49 29.29
C GLY A 612 11.90 50.37 28.27
N ALA A 613 11.66 49.10 28.60
CA ALA A 613 11.84 48.02 27.63
C ALA A 613 10.78 48.08 26.52
N GLU A 614 11.21 48.07 25.27
CA GLU A 614 10.37 48.00 24.09
C GLU A 614 9.68 46.64 23.93
N ALA A 615 8.56 46.62 23.22
CA ALA A 615 7.84 45.38 22.92
C ALA A 615 8.71 44.35 22.17
N SER A 616 9.61 44.82 21.32
CA SER A 616 10.60 44.03 20.57
C SER A 616 11.52 43.22 21.50
N GLY A 617 12.05 43.80 22.54
CA GLY A 617 12.91 43.14 23.52
C GLY A 617 12.19 42.05 24.34
N ILE A 618 10.87 42.29 24.61
CA ILE A 618 10.05 41.26 25.30
C ILE A 618 9.75 40.09 24.36
N LEU A 619 9.44 40.35 23.10
CA LEU A 619 9.23 39.33 22.09
C LEU A 619 10.48 38.48 21.85
N GLU A 620 11.66 39.13 21.74
CA GLU A 620 12.95 38.47 21.60
C GLU A 620 13.21 37.49 22.76
N MET A 621 12.98 37.93 24.01
CA MET A 621 13.14 37.10 25.19
C MET A 621 12.27 35.84 25.15
N LEU A 622 10.98 35.99 24.78
CA LEU A 622 10.05 34.85 24.72
C LEU A 622 10.38 33.89 23.57
N VAL A 623 10.75 34.44 22.41
CA VAL A 623 11.18 33.63 21.26
C VAL A 623 12.46 32.82 21.56
N LYS A 624 13.44 33.50 22.18
CA LYS A 624 14.74 32.89 22.50
C LYS A 624 14.61 31.66 23.40
N ASP A 625 13.74 31.73 24.41
CA ASP A 625 13.51 30.60 25.33
C ASP A 625 12.89 29.37 24.62
N VAL A 626 11.96 29.61 23.67
CA VAL A 626 11.35 28.53 22.88
C VAL A 626 12.33 28.02 21.82
N LEU A 627 13.09 28.93 21.19
CA LEU A 627 13.99 28.61 20.09
C LEU A 627 15.13 27.66 20.52
N TYR A 628 15.68 27.84 21.74
CA TYR A 628 16.69 26.90 22.27
C TYR A 628 16.19 25.45 22.31
N VAL A 629 14.94 25.25 22.74
CA VAL A 629 14.33 23.93 22.79
C VAL A 629 13.99 23.45 21.38
N ALA A 630 13.48 24.36 20.53
CA ALA A 630 13.04 24.05 19.17
C ALA A 630 14.21 23.61 18.28
N VAL A 631 15.36 24.32 18.34
CA VAL A 631 16.52 23.97 17.49
C VAL A 631 16.99 22.54 17.78
N ALA A 632 17.22 22.21 19.07
CA ALA A 632 17.64 20.87 19.45
C ALA A 632 16.62 19.78 19.05
N ALA A 633 15.33 20.06 19.26
CA ALA A 633 14.25 19.15 18.92
C ALA A 633 14.12 18.91 17.41
N VAL A 634 14.15 20.01 16.62
CA VAL A 634 14.02 19.92 15.15
C VAL A 634 15.20 19.19 14.55
N VAL A 635 16.43 19.42 15.02
CA VAL A 635 17.62 18.71 14.53
C VAL A 635 17.48 17.20 14.78
N ILE A 636 17.05 16.79 15.98
CA ILE A 636 16.84 15.37 16.30
C ILE A 636 15.68 14.79 15.49
N GLY A 637 14.56 15.52 15.35
CA GLY A 637 13.41 15.07 14.56
C GLY A 637 13.76 14.87 13.09
N VAL A 638 14.48 15.81 12.48
CA VAL A 638 14.94 15.71 11.10
C VAL A 638 15.95 14.57 10.91
N ALA A 639 16.90 14.39 11.85
CA ALA A 639 17.83 13.27 11.80
C ALA A 639 17.11 11.90 11.89
N ALA A 640 16.12 11.81 12.77
CA ALA A 640 15.29 10.60 12.87
C ALA A 640 14.48 10.36 11.58
N SER A 641 13.96 11.43 10.95
CA SER A 641 13.25 11.30 9.67
C SER A 641 14.16 10.82 8.54
N TRP A 642 15.40 11.32 8.51
CA TRP A 642 16.40 10.86 7.54
C TRP A 642 16.62 9.34 7.65
N TYR A 643 16.84 8.84 8.87
CA TYR A 643 17.06 7.41 9.10
C TYR A 643 15.87 6.54 8.67
N VAL A 644 14.64 6.95 9.00
CA VAL A 644 13.42 6.21 8.62
C VAL A 644 13.17 6.31 7.11
N ASN A 645 13.45 7.46 6.51
CA ASN A 645 13.34 7.64 5.07
C ASN A 645 14.32 6.74 4.30
N ASP A 646 15.55 6.63 4.77
CA ASP A 646 16.56 5.73 4.19
C ASP A 646 16.05 4.28 4.19
N MET A 647 15.56 3.80 5.33
CA MET A 647 14.94 2.47 5.45
C MET A 647 13.73 2.28 4.51
N TRP A 648 12.94 3.34 4.28
CA TRP A 648 11.77 3.26 3.40
C TRP A 648 12.19 3.28 1.93
N MET A 649 13.18 4.08 1.58
CA MET A 649 13.72 4.18 0.22
C MET A 649 14.35 2.88 -0.28
N ASP A 650 14.89 2.06 0.62
CA ASP A 650 15.39 0.70 0.29
C ASP A 650 14.33 -0.25 -0.29
N MET A 651 13.04 0.10 -0.22
CA MET A 651 11.97 -0.65 -0.89
C MET A 651 11.95 -0.43 -2.41
N PHE A 652 12.66 0.58 -2.90
CA PHE A 652 12.68 0.94 -4.31
C PHE A 652 14.04 0.57 -4.91
N ALA A 653 14.01 -0.14 -6.04
CA ALA A 653 15.23 -0.37 -6.81
C ALA A 653 15.77 0.95 -7.39
N GLU A 654 14.86 1.91 -7.66
CA GLU A 654 15.22 3.25 -8.04
C GLU A 654 14.46 4.27 -7.21
N HIS A 655 15.19 5.19 -6.62
CA HIS A 655 14.61 6.23 -5.77
C HIS A 655 15.17 7.62 -6.09
N VAL A 656 14.45 8.65 -5.66
CA VAL A 656 14.86 10.03 -5.82
C VAL A 656 16.09 10.32 -4.95
N PRO A 657 17.12 11.01 -5.48
CA PRO A 657 18.24 11.45 -4.67
C PRO A 657 17.80 12.60 -3.76
N VAL A 658 17.75 12.36 -2.45
CA VAL A 658 17.41 13.39 -1.46
C VAL A 658 18.68 14.05 -0.95
N SER A 659 18.85 15.33 -1.25
CA SER A 659 20.02 16.10 -0.82
C SER A 659 19.92 16.51 0.67
N TRP A 660 21.05 16.65 1.34
CA TRP A 660 21.13 17.22 2.69
C TRP A 660 20.52 18.63 2.79
N ALA A 661 20.61 19.40 1.70
CA ALA A 661 20.00 20.74 1.63
C ALA A 661 18.48 20.69 1.84
N ALA A 662 17.79 19.64 1.37
CA ALA A 662 16.36 19.47 1.60
C ALA A 662 16.03 19.31 3.09
N TYR A 663 16.80 18.50 3.82
CA TYR A 663 16.61 18.32 5.27
C TYR A 663 16.91 19.61 6.06
N VAL A 664 17.92 20.34 5.66
CA VAL A 664 18.20 21.68 6.24
C VAL A 664 17.05 22.65 5.98
N LEU A 665 16.49 22.65 4.76
CA LEU A 665 15.33 23.49 4.43
C LEU A 665 14.12 23.12 5.28
N ILE A 666 13.84 21.81 5.46
CA ILE A 666 12.76 21.34 6.33
C ILE A 666 12.97 21.83 7.77
N ALA A 667 14.20 21.75 8.29
CA ALA A 667 14.52 22.26 9.62
C ALA A 667 14.26 23.76 9.73
N ILE A 668 14.71 24.56 8.76
CA ILE A 668 14.50 26.01 8.72
C ILE A 668 13.00 26.34 8.67
N VAL A 669 12.24 25.68 7.80
CA VAL A 669 10.79 25.92 7.68
C VAL A 669 10.07 25.59 9.00
N ASN A 670 10.39 24.47 9.65
CA ASN A 670 9.81 24.14 10.96
C ASN A 670 10.14 25.19 12.02
N LEU A 671 11.39 25.66 12.09
CA LEU A 671 11.80 26.69 13.04
C LEU A 671 11.09 28.01 12.76
N LEU A 672 10.96 28.44 11.49
CA LEU A 672 10.23 29.64 11.11
C LEU A 672 8.76 29.59 11.53
N VAL A 673 8.12 28.44 11.33
CA VAL A 673 6.72 28.23 11.75
C VAL A 673 6.60 28.34 13.26
N ILE A 674 7.46 27.69 14.04
CA ILE A 674 7.46 27.78 15.51
C ILE A 674 7.65 29.22 15.98
N VAL A 675 8.62 29.95 15.41
CA VAL A 675 8.88 31.35 15.74
C VAL A 675 7.69 32.22 15.39
N ALA A 676 7.11 32.05 14.19
CA ALA A 676 5.93 32.80 13.76
C ALA A 676 4.75 32.60 14.71
N CYS A 677 4.52 31.38 15.19
CA CYS A 677 3.47 31.09 16.16
C CYS A 677 3.69 31.77 17.50
N VAL A 678 4.93 31.74 18.02
CA VAL A 678 5.28 32.40 19.28
C VAL A 678 5.10 33.92 19.14
N LEU A 679 5.60 34.50 18.06
CA LEU A 679 5.47 35.93 17.78
C LEU A 679 4.01 36.34 17.68
N TRP A 680 3.19 35.64 16.91
CA TRP A 680 1.77 35.93 16.74
C TRP A 680 1.01 35.96 18.07
N LYS A 681 1.27 34.99 18.93
CA LYS A 681 0.59 34.90 20.23
C LYS A 681 1.13 35.90 21.23
N SER A 682 2.44 36.15 21.23
CA SER A 682 3.08 37.03 22.19
C SER A 682 2.88 38.53 21.84
N TRP A 683 2.64 38.86 20.56
CA TRP A 683 2.46 40.22 20.05
C TRP A 683 1.39 41.00 20.81
N ARG A 684 0.22 40.40 20.99
CA ARG A 684 -0.90 41.06 21.69
C ARG A 684 -0.54 41.43 23.13
N ILE A 685 0.17 40.52 23.80
CA ILE A 685 0.54 40.67 25.20
C ILE A 685 1.73 41.64 25.36
N ALA A 686 2.69 41.60 24.44
CA ALA A 686 3.79 42.58 24.41
C ALA A 686 3.30 44.03 24.22
N ASN A 687 2.12 44.21 23.62
CA ASN A 687 1.51 45.55 23.43
C ASN A 687 0.44 45.92 24.49
N GLU A 688 0.09 45.02 25.44
CA GLU A 688 -0.84 45.31 26.52
C GLU A 688 -0.27 46.38 27.48
N ASN A 689 -1.18 47.23 28.04
CA ASN A 689 -0.82 48.27 29.01
C ASN A 689 -0.31 47.63 30.32
N PRO A 690 0.92 47.97 30.79
CA PRO A 690 1.51 47.38 31.98
C PRO A 690 0.70 47.63 33.26
N VAL A 691 -0.11 48.70 33.30
CA VAL A 691 -0.97 49.02 34.45
C VAL A 691 -2.03 47.96 34.71
N ASN A 692 -2.55 47.31 33.66
CA ASN A 692 -3.55 46.23 33.80
C ASN A 692 -2.95 44.98 34.43
N SER A 693 -1.69 44.70 34.16
CA SER A 693 -0.94 43.55 34.73
C SER A 693 -0.53 43.76 36.19
N LEU A 694 -0.38 45.00 36.62
CA LEU A 694 -0.03 45.37 38.00
C LEU A 694 -1.28 45.52 38.91
N LYS A 695 -2.45 45.88 38.36
CA LYS A 695 -3.73 46.04 39.09
C LYS A 695 -4.51 44.76 39.27
N SER A 696 -4.16 43.67 38.62
CA SER A 696 -4.88 42.37 38.76
C SER A 696 -4.45 41.59 40.02
N GLU A 697 -4.58 42.19 41.17
CA GLU A 697 -4.54 41.52 42.49
C GLU A 697 -5.92 41.09 42.98
#